data_4179b076840d449cce525d6e0a9c29d0
#
_entry.id   4179b076840d449cce525d6e0a9c29d0
#
_cell.length_a   1.000
_cell.length_b   1.000
_cell.length_c   1.000
_cell.angle_alpha   90.00
_cell.angle_beta   90.00
_cell.angle_gamma   90.00
#
_symmetry.space_group_name_H-M   'P 1'
#
loop_
_entity.id
_entity.type
_entity.pdbx_description
1 polymer ?
#
loop_
_entity_poly.entity_id
_entity_poly.type
_entity_poly.pdbx_seq_one_letter_code
_entity_poly.pdbx_strand_id
1 'polypeptide(L)'
;MYDLSLLVYSVALSIAVSPSWSVHCKIKSVKTMSKSNNIYSLNAAARNNVDISEEEILLLPCLFQHSDLVSSLDSARVIEKKKFAITLNHIHFTGGHVFFHLTDQRYGDDILIRAFPEPCLEDSITFRWSNHDFSRIRNYQFRHLIIVDGLSVTVAPVQVGRLCETDFSIDFPQKVYSVGKRQARRYTCRSVLCELNQSGMMAQGTLVDFSPLAFRIKVTPDPHSSFLWFNARGQITISLFRNQEIVFAGLCRCVRETFNLAEKELVLSPVNSQISRFKKKSGRNPRVHLRPPAYVTFTHPLFNKATRLDVHDISISGFSVRENADESVLIPGMIIPRLNITFSGSLKITCKAQVIFRRNEKKGYYRCGFAFLDMDIVTYRQLSNIVTNSIDTNIHISDDIDVDALWEFFFNTGFIYPKKYDLIQENTDAFKETYKRLYQDKPEIAMHITYQNNGVIYGHASMVRAYDRAWMFHHLAARPVGKRHTGLPVLRQILHYLSGLNYLPSVQFNYLMFYFRPENRFPNFFFGDLVRDFKDPRRCSLDLFSYISYRKQTASPQLPDGWCLKRSTLPEILDFERFYQYRSGGLLIDALGMKQQFPVNESLEKIYERNGLLRKWETYTLLNGDRVMALLIVNQSNMGLNLAEILNNITVCLCGHDDLPWEVLCSAIENVIGTYKTESVPLMIFPHTYLEDKGISSEKDYLLWLADIQYGPEYLEYMRNKMKMKLRFLLKFVVKTYLKR
;
A
#
# COMPACT_ATOMS: atom_id res chain seq x y z
N MET A 1 9.57 -14.19 23.13
CA MET A 1 10.44 -13.43 22.18
C MET A 1 10.78 -14.34 21.01
N TYR A 2 9.79 -15.06 20.52
CA TYR A 2 9.81 -15.91 19.32
C TYR A 2 8.42 -15.74 18.72
N ASP A 3 8.26 -15.01 17.62
CA ASP A 3 7.13 -15.11 16.67
C ASP A 3 6.93 -13.92 15.73
N LEU A 4 7.88 -12.97 15.66
CA LEU A 4 7.77 -11.89 14.67
C LEU A 4 8.35 -12.27 13.30
N SER A 5 9.20 -13.30 13.23
CA SER A 5 9.79 -13.78 11.98
C SER A 5 8.79 -14.54 11.09
N LEU A 6 7.85 -15.26 11.69
CA LEU A 6 6.82 -16.01 10.96
C LEU A 6 5.72 -15.13 10.34
N LEU A 7 5.43 -13.98 10.96
CA LEU A 7 4.43 -13.04 10.40
C LEU A 7 4.94 -12.28 9.18
N VAL A 8 6.25 -11.97 9.15
CA VAL A 8 6.91 -11.35 7.99
C VAL A 8 7.00 -12.34 6.81
N TYR A 9 7.19 -13.63 7.11
CA TYR A 9 7.18 -14.70 6.11
C TYR A 9 5.81 -14.91 5.48
N SER A 10 4.71 -14.81 6.24
CA SER A 10 3.36 -15.00 5.69
C SER A 10 2.93 -13.87 4.77
N VAL A 11 3.35 -12.64 5.01
CA VAL A 11 3.03 -11.48 4.17
C VAL A 11 3.86 -11.47 2.88
N ALA A 12 5.12 -11.92 2.92
CA ALA A 12 5.97 -12.04 1.74
C ALA A 12 5.56 -13.24 0.84
N LEU A 13 5.13 -14.36 1.43
CA LEU A 13 4.67 -15.55 0.72
C LEU A 13 3.24 -15.42 0.18
N SER A 14 2.36 -14.66 0.82
CA SER A 14 1.00 -14.39 0.31
C SER A 14 1.00 -13.55 -0.98
N ILE A 15 2.13 -12.93 -1.34
CA ILE A 15 2.29 -12.19 -2.59
C ILE A 15 2.87 -13.08 -3.71
N ALA A 16 3.44 -14.25 -3.38
CA ALA A 16 4.21 -15.08 -4.31
C ALA A 16 3.52 -16.38 -4.75
N VAL A 17 2.44 -16.82 -4.11
CA VAL A 17 1.84 -18.12 -4.43
C VAL A 17 0.33 -18.02 -4.64
N SER A 18 -0.10 -17.84 -5.87
CA SER A 18 -1.37 -18.38 -6.35
C SER A 18 -1.10 -19.22 -7.62
N PRO A 19 -1.47 -20.49 -7.63
CA PRO A 19 -1.25 -21.37 -8.77
C PRO A 19 -2.38 -21.24 -9.78
N SER A 20 -2.01 -21.57 -11.04
CA SER A 20 -2.85 -21.86 -12.19
C SER A 20 -3.40 -20.68 -13.01
N TRP A 21 -2.71 -20.44 -14.11
CA TRP A 21 -3.34 -20.28 -15.43
C TRP A 21 -2.34 -20.76 -16.50
N SER A 22 -2.58 -21.93 -17.02
CA SER A 22 -1.93 -22.43 -18.22
C SER A 22 -2.49 -21.68 -19.44
N VAL A 23 -1.67 -20.89 -20.08
CA VAL A 23 -1.96 -20.36 -21.41
C VAL A 23 -0.93 -20.91 -22.38
N HIS A 24 -1.39 -21.76 -23.27
CA HIS A 24 -0.65 -22.22 -24.45
C HIS A 24 -0.27 -21.00 -25.31
N CYS A 25 1.00 -20.66 -25.35
CA CYS A 25 1.52 -19.73 -26.33
C CYS A 25 2.49 -20.49 -27.25
N LYS A 26 2.11 -20.60 -28.52
CA LYS A 26 2.90 -21.19 -29.59
C LYS A 26 4.23 -20.44 -29.76
N ILE A 27 5.32 -21.08 -29.43
CA ILE A 27 6.66 -20.57 -29.69
C ILE A 27 6.98 -20.82 -31.18
N LYS A 28 7.09 -19.73 -31.94
CA LYS A 28 7.79 -19.74 -33.21
C LYS A 28 9.29 -19.76 -32.93
N SER A 29 9.94 -20.84 -33.35
CA SER A 29 11.39 -21.02 -33.31
C SER A 29 12.09 -19.94 -34.15
N VAL A 30 12.84 -19.05 -33.46
CA VAL A 30 13.87 -18.23 -34.10
C VAL A 30 15.21 -18.89 -33.79
N LYS A 31 15.91 -19.28 -34.84
CA LYS A 31 17.27 -19.78 -34.79
C LYS A 31 18.18 -18.73 -34.19
N THR A 32 18.64 -18.97 -32.97
CA THR A 32 19.76 -18.22 -32.36
C THR A 32 21.06 -18.86 -32.82
N MET A 33 21.79 -18.15 -33.68
CA MET A 33 23.21 -18.41 -33.90
C MET A 33 23.98 -18.07 -32.64
N SER A 34 24.73 -19.04 -32.13
CA SER A 34 25.67 -18.94 -31.04
C SER A 34 26.73 -17.86 -31.32
N LYS A 35 26.78 -16.83 -30.50
CA LYS A 35 27.97 -15.98 -30.29
C LYS A 35 28.33 -16.00 -28.81
N SER A 36 28.95 -17.08 -28.39
CA SER A 36 29.63 -17.19 -27.13
C SER A 36 31.12 -17.24 -27.42
N ASN A 37 31.86 -16.17 -27.29
CA ASN A 37 33.35 -16.27 -27.23
C ASN A 37 34.05 -14.99 -26.73
N ASN A 38 33.39 -13.90 -26.32
CA ASN A 38 34.09 -12.66 -26.00
C ASN A 38 34.30 -12.33 -24.50
N ILE A 39 34.08 -13.30 -23.60
CA ILE A 39 34.22 -13.07 -22.15
C ILE A 39 35.59 -13.55 -21.62
N TYR A 40 36.34 -14.32 -22.39
CA TYR A 40 37.61 -14.93 -21.92
C TYR A 40 38.86 -14.08 -22.11
N SER A 41 38.90 -13.13 -23.05
CA SER A 41 40.08 -12.35 -23.35
C SER A 41 40.41 -11.27 -22.31
N LEU A 42 39.43 -10.62 -21.72
CA LEU A 42 39.63 -9.61 -20.64
C LEU A 42 40.14 -10.22 -19.35
N ASN A 43 39.81 -11.45 -19.02
CA ASN A 43 40.34 -12.17 -17.86
C ASN A 43 41.79 -12.61 -18.07
N ALA A 44 42.29 -12.71 -19.29
CA ALA A 44 43.67 -13.04 -19.59
C ALA A 44 44.58 -11.79 -19.49
N ALA A 45 44.07 -10.62 -19.89
CA ALA A 45 44.85 -9.36 -19.76
C ALA A 45 45.05 -8.94 -18.31
N ALA A 46 44.10 -9.23 -17.41
CA ALA A 46 44.27 -8.96 -15.97
C ALA A 46 45.31 -9.87 -15.29
N ARG A 47 45.81 -10.93 -15.94
CA ARG A 47 46.87 -11.83 -15.40
C ARG A 47 48.28 -11.46 -15.80
N ASN A 48 48.44 -10.55 -16.75
CA ASN A 48 49.78 -10.10 -17.19
C ASN A 48 50.08 -8.70 -16.63
N ASN A 49 50.56 -8.62 -15.38
CA ASN A 49 51.26 -7.50 -14.72
C ASN A 49 51.18 -6.12 -15.42
N VAL A 50 49.98 -5.58 -15.56
CA VAL A 50 49.77 -4.15 -15.78
C VAL A 50 49.39 -3.58 -14.42
N ASP A 51 50.26 -2.77 -13.84
CA ASP A 51 50.03 -2.06 -12.57
C ASP A 51 48.91 -1.01 -12.78
N ILE A 52 47.67 -1.47 -12.79
CA ILE A 52 46.45 -0.63 -12.83
C ILE A 52 45.96 -0.51 -11.39
N SER A 53 45.68 0.70 -10.90
CA SER A 53 45.13 0.88 -9.55
C SER A 53 43.77 0.17 -9.43
N GLU A 54 43.46 -0.35 -8.24
CA GLU A 54 42.18 -1.06 -8.02
C GLU A 54 40.95 -0.22 -8.41
N GLU A 55 41.00 1.10 -8.30
CA GLU A 55 39.92 2.01 -8.73
C GLU A 55 39.80 2.11 -10.27
N GLU A 56 40.93 2.02 -11.00
CA GLU A 56 40.92 2.05 -12.46
C GLU A 56 40.44 0.74 -13.07
N ILE A 57 40.75 -0.41 -12.46
CA ILE A 57 40.28 -1.72 -12.85
C ILE A 57 38.75 -1.78 -12.73
N LEU A 58 38.14 -1.07 -11.78
CA LEU A 58 36.71 -1.07 -11.53
C LEU A 58 35.89 -0.27 -12.54
N LEU A 59 36.47 0.68 -13.25
CA LEU A 59 35.80 1.51 -14.25
C LEU A 59 35.84 0.91 -15.67
N LEU A 60 36.90 0.22 -16.00
CA LEU A 60 37.15 -0.36 -17.33
C LEU A 60 36.16 -1.49 -17.71
N PRO A 61 35.84 -2.44 -16.81
CA PRO A 61 34.86 -3.48 -17.12
C PRO A 61 33.46 -2.95 -17.46
N CYS A 62 33.07 -1.81 -16.88
CA CYS A 62 31.76 -1.20 -17.15
C CYS A 62 31.65 -0.64 -18.57
N LEU A 63 32.75 -0.20 -19.19
CA LEU A 63 32.77 0.28 -20.57
C LEU A 63 32.72 -0.85 -21.58
N PHE A 64 33.31 -2.01 -21.25
CA PHE A 64 33.43 -3.16 -22.15
C PHE A 64 32.33 -4.21 -21.96
N GLN A 65 31.58 -4.18 -20.87
CA GLN A 65 30.43 -5.06 -20.68
C GLN A 65 29.17 -4.63 -21.45
N HIS A 66 29.11 -3.38 -21.91
CA HIS A 66 28.11 -2.96 -22.87
C HIS A 66 28.59 -3.25 -24.27
N SER A 67 27.97 -4.21 -24.91
CA SER A 67 28.32 -4.77 -26.23
C SER A 67 28.39 -3.80 -27.40
N ASP A 68 28.20 -2.50 -27.16
CA ASP A 68 28.29 -1.43 -28.14
C ASP A 68 28.82 -0.14 -27.50
N LEU A 69 30.13 0.02 -27.47
CA LEU A 69 30.75 1.32 -27.21
C LEU A 69 30.21 2.40 -28.17
N VAL A 70 29.85 2.01 -29.39
CA VAL A 70 29.27 2.89 -30.42
C VAL A 70 27.88 3.38 -30.03
N SER A 71 27.01 2.53 -29.49
CA SER A 71 25.66 2.94 -29.08
C SER A 71 25.64 3.79 -27.79
N SER A 72 26.66 3.67 -26.93
CA SER A 72 26.82 4.54 -25.78
C SER A 72 27.41 5.90 -26.13
N LEU A 73 28.14 6.01 -27.24
CA LEU A 73 28.68 7.28 -27.77
C LEU A 73 27.60 8.18 -28.37
N ASP A 74 26.52 7.62 -28.94
CA ASP A 74 25.42 8.40 -29.51
C ASP A 74 24.65 9.24 -28.48
N SER A 75 24.68 8.82 -27.22
CA SER A 75 24.06 9.55 -26.09
C SER A 75 25.06 10.37 -25.26
N ALA A 76 26.34 10.32 -25.58
CA ALA A 76 27.40 10.94 -24.82
C ALA A 76 27.52 12.44 -25.09
N ARG A 77 27.94 13.19 -24.07
CA ARG A 77 28.21 14.62 -24.20
C ARG A 77 29.49 14.87 -24.98
N VAL A 78 29.40 15.63 -26.05
CA VAL A 78 30.60 16.04 -26.80
C VAL A 78 31.39 17.08 -25.99
N ILE A 79 32.71 16.87 -25.88
CA ILE A 79 33.67 17.80 -25.26
C ILE A 79 34.28 18.66 -26.35
N GLU A 80 34.43 19.94 -26.05
CA GLU A 80 35.10 20.89 -26.96
C GLU A 80 36.58 20.57 -27.08
N LYS A 81 37.17 20.74 -28.30
CA LYS A 81 38.58 20.50 -28.64
C LYS A 81 39.53 21.19 -27.65
N LYS A 82 39.27 22.44 -27.31
CA LYS A 82 40.09 23.23 -26.38
C LYS A 82 40.10 22.63 -24.97
N LYS A 83 38.96 22.16 -24.47
CA LYS A 83 38.86 21.54 -23.15
C LYS A 83 39.56 20.20 -23.09
N PHE A 84 39.52 19.42 -24.17
CA PHE A 84 40.23 18.15 -24.28
C PHE A 84 41.76 18.35 -24.27
N ALA A 85 42.28 19.33 -25.05
CA ALA A 85 43.72 19.68 -25.01
C ALA A 85 44.18 20.11 -23.61
N ILE A 86 43.39 20.94 -22.92
CA ILE A 86 43.66 21.32 -21.52
C ILE A 86 43.72 20.10 -20.60
N THR A 87 42.82 19.13 -20.77
CA THR A 87 42.84 17.90 -19.97
C THR A 87 44.11 17.08 -20.20
N LEU A 88 44.52 16.91 -21.45
CA LEU A 88 45.76 16.18 -21.77
C LEU A 88 47.00 16.89 -21.24
N ASN A 89 47.08 18.20 -21.38
CA ASN A 89 48.21 19.00 -20.83
C ASN A 89 48.24 18.95 -19.30
N HIS A 90 47.07 18.90 -18.64
CA HIS A 90 47.00 18.71 -17.19
C HIS A 90 47.49 17.32 -16.77
N ILE A 91 47.13 16.26 -17.53
CA ILE A 91 47.61 14.89 -17.28
C ILE A 91 49.14 14.83 -17.47
N HIS A 92 49.68 15.43 -18.52
CA HIS A 92 51.12 15.56 -18.71
C HIS A 92 51.79 16.26 -17.53
N PHE A 93 51.28 17.43 -17.14
CA PHE A 93 51.86 18.23 -16.04
C PHE A 93 51.87 17.48 -14.71
N THR A 94 50.85 16.65 -14.43
CA THR A 94 50.76 15.86 -13.21
C THR A 94 51.48 14.51 -13.27
N GLY A 95 52.14 14.20 -14.39
CA GLY A 95 52.81 12.90 -14.61
C GLY A 95 51.84 11.74 -14.73
N GLY A 96 50.54 12.04 -15.05
CA GLY A 96 49.48 11.05 -15.22
C GLY A 96 49.58 10.33 -16.57
N HIS A 97 48.72 9.34 -16.77
CA HIS A 97 48.70 8.52 -17.98
C HIS A 97 47.29 8.45 -18.57
N VAL A 98 47.23 7.96 -19.80
CA VAL A 98 45.96 7.67 -20.54
C VAL A 98 46.02 6.23 -21.00
N PHE A 99 44.84 5.71 -21.41
CA PHE A 99 44.76 4.37 -21.99
C PHE A 99 44.38 4.43 -23.47
N PHE A 100 44.94 3.51 -24.25
CA PHE A 100 44.53 3.27 -25.62
C PHE A 100 43.89 1.91 -25.72
N HIS A 101 42.73 1.88 -26.31
CA HIS A 101 42.01 0.66 -26.69
C HIS A 101 42.41 0.25 -28.08
N LEU A 102 42.95 -0.96 -28.20
CA LEU A 102 43.42 -1.55 -29.44
C LEU A 102 42.67 -2.86 -29.67
N THR A 103 42.39 -3.17 -30.92
CA THR A 103 41.74 -4.42 -31.36
C THR A 103 42.63 -5.19 -32.28
N ASP A 104 42.88 -6.47 -32.03
CA ASP A 104 43.63 -7.35 -32.95
C ASP A 104 42.87 -7.52 -34.24
N GLN A 105 43.57 -7.33 -35.38
CA GLN A 105 42.96 -7.36 -36.69
C GLN A 105 42.56 -8.80 -37.14
N ARG A 106 43.15 -9.85 -36.60
CA ARG A 106 42.94 -11.23 -36.96
C ARG A 106 41.92 -11.93 -36.05
N TYR A 107 42.06 -11.72 -34.74
CA TYR A 107 41.32 -12.46 -33.73
C TYR A 107 40.22 -11.64 -33.10
N GLY A 108 40.20 -10.30 -33.31
CA GLY A 108 39.22 -9.40 -32.72
C GLY A 108 39.38 -9.22 -31.19
N ASP A 109 40.49 -9.63 -30.62
CA ASP A 109 40.79 -9.46 -29.21
C ASP A 109 41.10 -8.00 -28.90
N ASP A 110 40.52 -7.49 -27.82
CA ASP A 110 40.69 -6.12 -27.34
C ASP A 110 41.74 -6.07 -26.23
N ILE A 111 42.69 -5.13 -26.34
CA ILE A 111 43.66 -4.84 -25.30
C ILE A 111 43.68 -3.35 -24.94
N LEU A 112 44.08 -3.06 -23.70
CA LEU A 112 44.33 -1.70 -23.24
C LEU A 112 45.79 -1.52 -22.96
N ILE A 113 46.36 -0.46 -23.51
CA ILE A 113 47.74 -0.08 -23.24
C ILE A 113 47.81 1.29 -22.60
N ARG A 114 48.78 1.47 -21.71
CA ARG A 114 49.04 2.73 -21.02
C ARG A 114 50.02 3.57 -21.81
N ALA A 115 49.74 4.87 -21.93
CA ALA A 115 50.66 5.82 -22.56
C ALA A 115 50.68 7.15 -21.81
N PHE A 116 51.75 7.88 -21.93
CA PHE A 116 51.94 9.19 -21.28
C PHE A 116 51.85 10.29 -22.34
N PRO A 117 50.92 11.24 -22.21
CA PRO A 117 50.81 12.33 -23.16
C PRO A 117 52.02 13.30 -23.06
N GLU A 118 52.45 13.77 -24.17
CA GLU A 118 53.37 14.91 -24.26
C GLU A 118 52.59 16.23 -24.37
N PRO A 119 53.18 17.41 -24.18
CA PRO A 119 52.50 18.67 -24.30
C PRO A 119 51.79 18.82 -25.66
N CYS A 120 50.49 19.07 -25.61
CA CYS A 120 49.64 19.21 -26.78
C CYS A 120 49.71 20.68 -27.23
N LEU A 121 50.36 20.97 -28.39
CA LEU A 121 50.59 22.31 -28.89
C LEU A 121 49.72 22.67 -30.08
N GLU A 122 49.42 21.72 -30.99
CA GLU A 122 48.62 21.95 -32.20
C GLU A 122 47.89 20.70 -32.69
N ASP A 123 47.72 20.49 -34.00
CA ASP A 123 46.80 19.48 -34.59
C ASP A 123 47.15 18.01 -34.39
N SER A 124 48.29 17.69 -33.80
CA SER A 124 48.67 16.31 -33.41
C SER A 124 49.06 16.19 -31.95
N ILE A 125 48.82 15.01 -31.38
CA ILE A 125 49.15 14.69 -29.97
C ILE A 125 50.14 13.57 -29.96
N THR A 126 51.27 13.73 -29.26
CA THR A 126 52.33 12.74 -29.11
C THR A 126 52.19 12.06 -27.76
N PHE A 127 52.45 10.75 -27.69
CA PHE A 127 52.42 9.93 -26.49
C PHE A 127 53.69 9.08 -26.42
N ARG A 128 54.22 8.90 -25.18
CA ARG A 128 55.28 7.95 -24.88
C ARG A 128 54.68 6.63 -24.38
N TRP A 129 55.32 5.52 -24.77
CA TRP A 129 54.91 4.19 -24.31
C TRP A 129 55.25 3.98 -22.82
N SER A 130 54.44 3.17 -22.15
CA SER A 130 54.74 2.61 -20.84
C SER A 130 55.27 1.19 -21.02
N ASN A 131 56.60 1.01 -21.09
CA ASN A 131 57.30 -0.30 -21.07
C ASN A 131 56.66 -1.47 -21.84
N HIS A 132 56.12 -1.24 -23.03
CA HIS A 132 55.54 -2.29 -23.84
C HIS A 132 56.44 -2.72 -24.98
N ASP A 133 56.46 -4.03 -25.26
CA ASP A 133 57.12 -4.62 -26.41
C ASP A 133 56.39 -4.21 -27.70
N PHE A 134 56.97 -3.27 -28.43
CA PHE A 134 56.43 -2.72 -29.67
C PHE A 134 56.10 -3.83 -30.71
N SER A 135 56.88 -4.94 -30.69
CA SER A 135 56.66 -6.07 -31.60
C SER A 135 55.29 -6.70 -31.45
N ARG A 136 54.72 -6.68 -30.25
CA ARG A 136 53.42 -7.26 -29.96
C ARG A 136 52.25 -6.38 -30.39
N ILE A 137 52.45 -5.08 -30.49
CA ILE A 137 51.39 -4.09 -30.78
C ILE A 137 51.20 -3.87 -32.28
N ARG A 138 52.15 -4.27 -33.09
CA ARG A 138 52.22 -4.02 -34.53
C ARG A 138 51.03 -4.54 -35.33
N ASN A 139 50.33 -5.57 -34.85
CA ASN A 139 49.15 -6.19 -35.49
C ASN A 139 47.82 -5.64 -34.96
N TYR A 140 47.86 -4.70 -34.03
CA TYR A 140 46.66 -4.13 -33.41
C TYR A 140 46.26 -2.82 -34.07
N GLN A 141 44.98 -2.58 -34.22
CA GLN A 141 44.41 -1.35 -34.69
C GLN A 141 43.98 -0.48 -33.48
N PHE A 142 44.45 0.75 -33.44
CA PHE A 142 44.02 1.72 -32.44
C PHE A 142 42.57 2.12 -32.71
N ARG A 143 41.71 2.07 -31.69
CA ARG A 143 40.31 2.40 -31.77
C ARG A 143 39.99 3.69 -31.01
N HIS A 144 40.35 3.73 -29.73
CA HIS A 144 39.97 4.83 -28.85
C HIS A 144 41.09 5.23 -27.90
N LEU A 145 41.22 6.52 -27.64
CA LEU A 145 41.88 7.06 -26.48
C LEU A 145 40.92 7.18 -25.33
N ILE A 146 41.27 6.69 -24.16
CA ILE A 146 40.44 6.66 -22.96
C ILE A 146 41.16 7.40 -21.84
N ILE A 147 40.51 8.43 -21.28
CA ILE A 147 40.99 9.16 -20.10
C ILE A 147 40.01 8.87 -18.97
N VAL A 148 40.54 8.37 -17.87
CA VAL A 148 39.77 8.10 -16.65
C VAL A 148 40.03 9.21 -15.65
N ASP A 149 39.04 10.05 -15.41
CA ASP A 149 39.09 11.12 -14.43
C ASP A 149 38.04 10.83 -13.37
N GLY A 150 38.41 10.18 -12.26
CA GLY A 150 37.64 9.78 -11.08
C GLY A 150 36.09 9.86 -11.13
N LEU A 151 35.54 10.80 -11.92
CA LEU A 151 34.09 11.06 -12.07
C LEU A 151 33.57 10.87 -13.51
N SER A 152 34.44 10.90 -14.53
CA SER A 152 34.07 10.76 -15.92
C SER A 152 35.10 9.99 -16.72
N VAL A 153 34.62 9.28 -17.76
CA VAL A 153 35.53 8.67 -18.74
C VAL A 153 35.39 9.45 -20.05
N THR A 154 36.52 9.98 -20.50
CA THR A 154 36.58 10.65 -21.79
C THR A 154 37.04 9.62 -22.83
N VAL A 155 36.28 9.48 -23.91
CA VAL A 155 36.58 8.56 -25.02
C VAL A 155 36.71 9.37 -26.29
N ALA A 156 37.81 9.18 -27.01
CA ALA A 156 38.03 9.80 -28.30
C ALA A 156 38.43 8.75 -29.33
N PRO A 157 37.67 8.60 -30.45
CA PRO A 157 38.15 7.81 -31.59
C PRO A 157 39.51 8.35 -32.08
N VAL A 158 40.45 7.47 -32.38
CA VAL A 158 41.82 7.90 -32.75
C VAL A 158 42.19 7.35 -34.11
N GLN A 159 42.99 8.16 -34.84
CA GLN A 159 43.73 7.76 -36.01
C GLN A 159 45.22 7.99 -35.70
N VAL A 160 46.00 6.97 -35.90
CA VAL A 160 47.46 7.04 -35.65
C VAL A 160 48.15 7.65 -36.89
N GLY A 161 48.87 8.74 -36.66
CA GLY A 161 49.67 9.38 -37.71
C GLY A 161 51.06 8.74 -37.82
N ARG A 162 51.84 8.76 -36.73
CA ARG A 162 53.20 8.20 -36.68
C ARG A 162 53.30 7.18 -35.56
N LEU A 163 53.99 6.06 -35.82
CA LEU A 163 54.19 4.98 -34.85
C LEU A 163 55.68 4.62 -34.77
N CYS A 164 56.36 4.84 -33.64
CA CYS A 164 57.77 4.55 -33.39
C CYS A 164 57.90 3.64 -32.15
N GLU A 165 59.14 3.12 -31.94
CA GLU A 165 59.42 2.25 -30.79
C GLU A 165 59.31 2.96 -29.42
N THR A 166 59.58 4.27 -29.37
CA THR A 166 59.57 5.07 -28.14
C THR A 166 58.32 5.93 -27.95
N ASP A 167 57.70 6.33 -29.06
CA ASP A 167 56.60 7.25 -29.08
C ASP A 167 55.64 6.99 -30.28
N PHE A 168 54.45 7.58 -30.23
CA PHE A 168 53.51 7.61 -31.34
C PHE A 168 52.72 8.88 -31.30
N SER A 169 52.19 9.29 -32.45
CA SER A 169 51.32 10.45 -32.56
C SER A 169 49.93 10.02 -33.11
N ILE A 170 48.91 10.72 -32.66
CA ILE A 170 47.57 10.62 -33.18
C ILE A 170 47.12 11.97 -33.74
N ASP A 171 46.27 11.92 -34.73
CA ASP A 171 45.59 13.14 -35.21
C ASP A 171 44.65 13.65 -34.13
N PHE A 172 44.45 14.95 -34.07
CA PHE A 172 43.54 15.51 -33.06
C PHE A 172 42.11 15.05 -33.33
N PRO A 173 41.44 14.37 -32.38
CA PRO A 173 40.10 13.79 -32.60
C PRO A 173 39.07 14.85 -33.00
N GLN A 174 38.32 14.62 -34.04
CA GLN A 174 37.25 15.54 -34.47
C GLN A 174 36.14 15.63 -33.43
N LYS A 175 35.81 14.53 -32.76
CA LYS A 175 34.82 14.45 -31.68
C LYS A 175 35.39 13.71 -30.49
N VAL A 176 35.22 14.30 -29.32
CA VAL A 176 35.60 13.73 -28.02
C VAL A 176 34.35 13.60 -27.18
N TYR A 177 34.14 12.45 -26.62
CA TYR A 177 32.92 12.13 -25.87
C TYR A 177 33.22 11.98 -24.40
N SER A 178 32.39 12.55 -23.53
CA SER A 178 32.36 12.23 -22.12
C SER A 178 31.33 11.13 -21.89
N VAL A 179 31.84 9.92 -21.68
CA VAL A 179 31.04 8.74 -21.35
C VAL A 179 31.13 8.53 -19.84
N GLY A 180 30.00 8.28 -19.19
CA GLY A 180 30.09 7.84 -17.80
C GLY A 180 30.16 8.94 -16.76
N LYS A 181 29.60 10.13 -16.97
CA LYS A 181 29.03 10.81 -15.81
C LYS A 181 28.10 9.82 -15.15
N ARG A 182 28.38 9.40 -13.91
CA ARG A 182 27.49 8.52 -13.17
C ARG A 182 26.08 9.05 -13.36
N GLN A 183 25.17 8.23 -13.91
CA GLN A 183 23.80 8.63 -14.21
C GLN A 183 23.02 9.14 -12.97
N ALA A 184 23.60 8.90 -11.77
CA ALA A 184 23.03 9.37 -10.52
C ALA A 184 24.13 9.51 -9.45
N ARG A 185 23.96 10.50 -8.60
CA ARG A 185 24.82 10.72 -7.42
C ARG A 185 24.70 9.54 -6.46
N ARG A 186 25.82 9.16 -5.81
CA ARG A 186 25.85 8.17 -4.74
C ARG A 186 25.85 8.84 -3.37
N TYR A 187 25.17 8.20 -2.43
CA TYR A 187 25.01 8.68 -1.07
C TYR A 187 25.51 7.59 -0.11
N THR A 188 26.52 7.91 0.70
CA THR A 188 27.05 7.00 1.73
C THR A 188 26.01 6.76 2.80
N CYS A 189 25.84 5.50 3.20
CA CYS A 189 24.90 5.06 4.21
C CYS A 189 25.63 4.67 5.50
N ARG A 190 24.95 4.85 6.62
CA ARG A 190 25.43 4.39 7.94
C ARG A 190 24.25 3.77 8.70
N SER A 191 24.53 2.69 9.43
CA SER A 191 23.54 2.02 10.28
C SER A 191 22.29 1.51 9.52
N VAL A 192 22.47 1.03 8.29
CA VAL A 192 21.45 0.33 7.51
C VAL A 192 21.89 -1.10 7.35
N LEU A 193 21.16 -2.02 7.97
CA LEU A 193 21.39 -3.47 7.86
C LEU A 193 20.79 -3.99 6.56
N CYS A 194 21.41 -5.03 6.02
CA CYS A 194 20.98 -5.68 4.79
C CYS A 194 20.85 -7.19 5.02
N GLU A 195 19.73 -7.74 4.61
CA GLU A 195 19.54 -9.17 4.42
C GLU A 195 19.41 -9.46 2.93
N LEU A 196 20.19 -10.43 2.45
CA LEU A 196 20.15 -10.92 1.09
C LEU A 196 19.63 -12.36 1.10
N ASN A 197 18.68 -12.65 0.24
CA ASN A 197 18.16 -14.02 0.03
C ASN A 197 18.22 -14.39 -1.45
N GLN A 198 18.72 -15.59 -1.73
CA GLN A 198 18.69 -16.20 -3.05
C GLN A 198 18.44 -17.70 -2.92
N SER A 199 17.34 -18.17 -3.49
CA SER A 199 16.98 -19.62 -3.48
C SER A 199 16.91 -20.25 -2.09
N GLY A 200 16.48 -19.47 -1.08
CA GLY A 200 16.38 -19.94 0.31
C GLY A 200 17.66 -19.80 1.14
N MET A 201 18.78 -19.48 0.51
CA MET A 201 20.04 -19.19 1.21
C MET A 201 20.12 -17.71 1.58
N MET A 202 20.72 -17.40 2.73
CA MET A 202 20.75 -16.05 3.30
C MET A 202 22.18 -15.55 3.49
N ALA A 203 22.33 -14.24 3.38
CA ALA A 203 23.51 -13.51 3.81
C ALA A 203 23.09 -12.20 4.48
N GLN A 204 23.86 -11.77 5.47
CA GLN A 204 23.59 -10.56 6.25
C GLN A 204 24.74 -9.58 6.13
N GLY A 205 24.46 -8.30 6.29
CA GLY A 205 25.50 -7.28 6.23
C GLY A 205 24.96 -5.86 6.30
N THR A 206 25.61 -4.95 5.58
CA THR A 206 25.29 -3.53 5.64
C THR A 206 25.22 -2.89 4.26
N LEU A 207 24.40 -1.85 4.15
CA LEU A 207 24.39 -0.96 3.00
C LEU A 207 25.53 0.06 3.13
N VAL A 208 26.44 0.05 2.16
CA VAL A 208 27.60 0.96 2.12
C VAL A 208 27.22 2.31 1.52
N ASP A 209 26.64 2.27 0.33
CA ASP A 209 26.08 3.43 -0.36
C ASP A 209 24.94 3.05 -1.31
N PHE A 210 24.19 4.05 -1.75
CA PHE A 210 23.15 3.87 -2.75
C PHE A 210 23.12 5.03 -3.75
N SER A 211 22.51 4.78 -4.87
CA SER A 211 22.00 5.79 -5.81
C SER A 211 20.54 5.45 -6.15
N PRO A 212 19.76 6.32 -6.80
CA PRO A 212 18.41 5.99 -7.25
C PRO A 212 18.32 4.78 -8.20
N LEU A 213 19.46 4.24 -8.65
CA LEU A 213 19.56 3.14 -9.61
C LEU A 213 20.09 1.86 -9.00
N ALA A 214 20.87 1.93 -7.91
CA ALA A 214 21.55 0.76 -7.37
C ALA A 214 21.95 0.94 -5.89
N PHE A 215 22.08 -0.20 -5.21
CA PHE A 215 22.60 -0.35 -3.86
C PHE A 215 24.01 -0.98 -3.89
N ARG A 216 24.94 -0.52 -3.09
CA ARG A 216 26.20 -1.18 -2.80
C ARG A 216 26.14 -1.72 -1.38
N ILE A 217 26.17 -3.03 -1.26
CA ILE A 217 26.07 -3.75 0.01
C ILE A 217 27.34 -4.56 0.26
N LYS A 218 27.65 -4.77 1.53
CA LYS A 218 28.72 -5.63 2.00
C LYS A 218 28.08 -6.70 2.89
N VAL A 219 28.19 -7.97 2.50
CA VAL A 219 27.47 -9.09 3.13
C VAL A 219 28.38 -10.27 3.40
N THR A 220 28.09 -10.99 4.48
CA THR A 220 28.67 -12.27 4.86
C THR A 220 27.59 -13.35 4.81
N PRO A 221 27.91 -14.59 4.40
CA PRO A 221 26.95 -15.68 4.42
C PRO A 221 26.56 -16.03 5.85
N ASP A 222 25.51 -16.80 6.02
CA ASP A 222 25.16 -17.38 7.31
C ASP A 222 26.39 -18.08 7.91
N PRO A 223 26.65 -18.01 9.24
CA PRO A 223 27.91 -18.39 9.89
C PRO A 223 28.47 -19.77 9.54
N HIS A 224 27.68 -20.65 8.99
CA HIS A 224 28.09 -22.02 8.62
C HIS A 224 28.14 -22.28 7.12
N SER A 225 27.99 -21.26 6.26
CA SER A 225 27.97 -21.39 4.80
C SER A 225 29.02 -20.49 4.14
N SER A 226 29.30 -20.77 2.88
CA SER A 226 30.11 -19.92 2.01
C SER A 226 29.27 -19.43 0.85
N PHE A 227 29.71 -18.44 0.10
CA PHE A 227 29.00 -17.93 -1.08
C PHE A 227 29.04 -18.87 -2.31
N LEU A 228 29.29 -20.16 -2.15
CA LEU A 228 29.23 -21.14 -3.25
C LEU A 228 27.84 -21.23 -3.90
N TRP A 229 26.79 -20.94 -3.14
CA TRP A 229 25.40 -20.92 -3.61
C TRP A 229 25.05 -19.65 -4.39
N PHE A 230 25.85 -18.60 -4.30
CA PHE A 230 25.51 -17.30 -4.90
C PHE A 230 25.68 -17.32 -6.42
N ASN A 231 24.63 -16.93 -7.13
CA ASN A 231 24.61 -16.78 -8.57
C ASN A 231 24.31 -15.33 -8.97
N ALA A 232 25.30 -14.62 -9.45
CA ALA A 232 25.16 -13.21 -9.88
C ALA A 232 24.14 -13.00 -11.01
N ARG A 233 23.87 -14.04 -11.82
CA ARG A 233 22.86 -13.99 -12.91
C ARG A 233 21.45 -14.30 -12.44
N GLY A 234 21.31 -14.85 -11.24
CA GLY A 234 20.01 -15.16 -10.62
C GLY A 234 19.31 -13.94 -10.06
N GLN A 235 18.03 -14.12 -9.76
CA GLN A 235 17.27 -13.10 -9.01
C GLN A 235 17.69 -13.12 -7.54
N ILE A 236 17.82 -11.95 -6.96
CA ILE A 236 18.24 -11.73 -5.57
C ILE A 236 17.16 -10.91 -4.89
N THR A 237 16.72 -11.33 -3.73
CA THR A 237 15.86 -10.50 -2.88
C THR A 237 16.73 -9.83 -1.81
N ILE A 238 16.56 -8.52 -1.62
CA ILE A 238 17.17 -7.83 -0.50
C ILE A 238 16.12 -7.17 0.38
N SER A 239 16.40 -7.14 1.67
CA SER A 239 15.67 -6.35 2.66
C SER A 239 16.65 -5.43 3.38
N LEU A 240 16.33 -4.14 3.43
CA LEU A 240 17.13 -3.14 4.13
C LEU A 240 16.36 -2.69 5.38
N PHE A 241 17.07 -2.64 6.50
CA PHE A 241 16.49 -2.32 7.81
C PHE A 241 17.21 -1.12 8.43
N ARG A 242 16.43 -0.27 9.07
CA ARG A 242 16.94 0.79 9.95
C ARG A 242 16.11 0.80 11.23
N ASN A 243 16.78 0.77 12.40
CA ASN A 243 16.11 0.70 13.70
C ASN A 243 15.05 -0.42 13.76
N GLN A 244 15.36 -1.61 13.24
CA GLN A 244 14.50 -2.77 13.13
C GLN A 244 13.28 -2.61 12.21
N GLU A 245 13.11 -1.46 11.53
CA GLU A 245 12.06 -1.25 10.55
C GLU A 245 12.55 -1.50 9.13
N ILE A 246 11.73 -2.16 8.33
CA ILE A 246 12.01 -2.36 6.90
C ILE A 246 11.88 -1.01 6.18
N VAL A 247 12.98 -0.58 5.54
CA VAL A 247 13.01 0.65 4.74
C VAL A 247 13.06 0.38 3.23
N PHE A 248 13.38 -0.84 2.84
CA PHE A 248 13.27 -1.33 1.46
C PHE A 248 13.18 -2.86 1.47
N ALA A 249 12.36 -3.43 0.61
CA ALA A 249 12.37 -4.85 0.29
C ALA A 249 12.02 -5.04 -1.18
N GLY A 250 12.80 -5.86 -1.90
CA GLY A 250 12.52 -6.07 -3.31
C GLY A 250 13.52 -6.96 -4.03
N LEU A 251 13.10 -7.35 -5.25
CA LEU A 251 13.93 -8.12 -6.17
C LEU A 251 14.98 -7.20 -6.82
N CYS A 252 16.22 -7.68 -6.83
CA CYS A 252 17.36 -7.02 -7.42
C CYS A 252 18.09 -7.97 -8.38
N ARG A 253 18.86 -7.40 -9.28
CA ARG A 253 19.85 -8.10 -10.10
C ARG A 253 21.24 -7.64 -9.69
N CYS A 254 22.20 -8.54 -9.68
CA CYS A 254 23.59 -8.19 -9.47
C CYS A 254 24.15 -7.49 -10.71
N VAL A 255 24.73 -6.32 -10.51
CA VAL A 255 25.44 -5.56 -11.56
C VAL A 255 26.93 -5.84 -11.46
N ARG A 256 27.45 -6.01 -10.23
CA ARG A 256 28.84 -6.27 -9.95
C ARG A 256 29.00 -7.01 -8.62
N GLU A 257 29.97 -7.90 -8.53
CA GLU A 257 30.38 -8.60 -7.30
C GLU A 257 31.89 -8.66 -7.13
N THR A 258 32.35 -8.84 -5.90
CA THR A 258 33.73 -9.20 -5.58
C THR A 258 33.88 -10.73 -5.51
N PHE A 259 35.05 -11.25 -5.92
CA PHE A 259 35.32 -12.70 -5.92
C PHE A 259 35.87 -13.17 -4.54
N ASN A 260 35.13 -12.94 -3.48
CA ASN A 260 35.45 -13.44 -2.15
C ASN A 260 34.34 -14.38 -1.65
N LEU A 261 34.70 -15.57 -1.15
CA LEU A 261 33.75 -16.55 -0.66
C LEU A 261 33.32 -16.32 0.80
N ALA A 262 34.15 -15.61 1.57
CA ALA A 262 33.83 -15.31 2.97
C ALA A 262 33.03 -14.02 3.14
N GLU A 263 33.29 -13.04 2.28
CA GLU A 263 32.61 -11.74 2.31
C GLU A 263 32.47 -11.21 0.88
N LYS A 264 31.28 -10.74 0.52
CA LYS A 264 31.05 -10.14 -0.80
C LYS A 264 30.63 -8.69 -0.70
N GLU A 265 31.22 -7.88 -1.56
CA GLU A 265 30.68 -6.57 -1.91
C GLU A 265 29.91 -6.67 -3.21
N LEU A 266 28.62 -6.31 -3.17
CA LEU A 266 27.70 -6.44 -4.30
C LEU A 266 27.12 -5.08 -4.68
N VAL A 267 27.02 -4.81 -5.97
CA VAL A 267 26.22 -3.71 -6.52
C VAL A 267 24.96 -4.30 -7.10
N LEU A 268 23.83 -3.97 -6.52
CA LEU A 268 22.53 -4.53 -6.83
C LEU A 268 21.61 -3.44 -7.40
N SER A 269 20.98 -3.70 -8.53
CA SER A 269 19.98 -2.80 -9.14
C SER A 269 18.57 -3.37 -8.94
N PRO A 270 17.59 -2.59 -8.43
CA PRO A 270 16.20 -3.03 -8.36
C PRO A 270 15.68 -3.43 -9.73
N VAL A 271 15.00 -4.58 -9.79
CA VAL A 271 14.39 -5.09 -11.04
C VAL A 271 13.15 -4.29 -11.41
N ASN A 272 12.37 -3.90 -10.40
CA ASN A 272 11.08 -3.25 -10.59
C ASN A 272 11.23 -1.71 -10.58
N SER A 273 10.99 -1.08 -11.69
CA SER A 273 10.84 0.38 -11.78
C SER A 273 9.49 0.88 -11.22
N GLN A 274 8.57 -0.03 -10.95
CA GLN A 274 7.24 0.26 -10.43
C GLN A 274 6.74 -0.89 -9.54
N ILE A 275 6.20 -0.54 -8.38
CA ILE A 275 5.52 -1.46 -7.47
C ILE A 275 4.03 -1.51 -7.85
N SER A 276 3.54 -2.69 -8.20
CA SER A 276 2.14 -2.89 -8.56
C SER A 276 1.29 -3.03 -7.31
N ARG A 277 0.80 -1.92 -6.77
CA ARG A 277 -0.13 -1.91 -5.63
C ARG A 277 -1.59 -1.83 -6.08
N PHE A 278 -1.83 -1.20 -7.23
CA PHE A 278 -3.15 -1.08 -7.86
C PHE A 278 -3.09 -1.62 -9.28
N LYS A 279 -3.75 -2.74 -9.53
CA LYS A 279 -3.68 -3.44 -10.83
C LYS A 279 -4.37 -2.70 -11.98
N LYS A 280 -5.42 -1.87 -11.73
CA LYS A 280 -6.22 -1.23 -12.79
C LYS A 280 -6.33 0.29 -12.61
N LYS A 281 -6.29 1.04 -13.73
CA LYS A 281 -6.51 2.50 -13.76
C LYS A 281 -7.93 2.89 -13.34
N SER A 282 -8.93 2.06 -13.64
CA SER A 282 -10.35 2.30 -13.35
C SER A 282 -10.70 2.32 -11.86
N GLY A 283 -9.83 1.79 -11.00
CA GLY A 283 -10.01 1.75 -9.55
C GLY A 283 -9.31 2.85 -8.77
N ARG A 284 -8.57 3.75 -9.43
CA ARG A 284 -7.78 4.77 -8.73
C ARG A 284 -8.64 5.94 -8.26
N ASN A 285 -8.31 6.43 -7.07
CA ASN A 285 -8.92 7.64 -6.54
C ASN A 285 -8.53 8.87 -7.38
N PRO A 286 -9.42 9.87 -7.50
CA PRO A 286 -9.13 11.12 -8.17
C PRO A 286 -7.87 11.77 -7.59
N ARG A 287 -7.07 12.40 -8.45
CA ARG A 287 -5.90 13.19 -8.06
C ARG A 287 -6.16 14.66 -8.31
N VAL A 288 -5.73 15.48 -7.37
CA VAL A 288 -5.88 16.93 -7.42
C VAL A 288 -4.52 17.61 -7.36
N HIS A 289 -4.43 18.77 -8.02
CA HIS A 289 -3.33 19.71 -7.87
C HIS A 289 -3.76 20.79 -6.89
N LEU A 290 -3.15 20.82 -5.72
CA LEU A 290 -3.50 21.79 -4.70
C LEU A 290 -2.91 23.18 -5.02
N ARG A 291 -3.64 24.21 -4.64
CA ARG A 291 -3.22 25.61 -4.72
C ARG A 291 -3.56 26.33 -3.40
N PRO A 292 -2.54 26.77 -2.62
CA PRO A 292 -1.11 26.60 -2.82
C PRO A 292 -0.65 25.13 -2.78
N PRO A 293 0.49 24.80 -3.43
CA PRO A 293 1.00 23.43 -3.42
C PRO A 293 1.45 23.01 -2.03
N ALA A 294 1.18 21.74 -1.68
CA ALA A 294 1.72 21.13 -0.47
C ALA A 294 3.18 20.70 -0.68
N TYR A 295 3.92 20.50 0.39
CA TYR A 295 5.25 19.91 0.35
C TYR A 295 5.38 18.79 1.38
N VAL A 296 6.29 17.85 1.10
CA VAL A 296 6.63 16.76 2.02
C VAL A 296 7.99 16.97 2.64
N THR A 297 8.12 16.59 3.91
CA THR A 297 9.38 16.57 4.65
C THR A 297 9.55 15.23 5.35
N PHE A 298 10.75 14.67 5.28
CA PHE A 298 11.09 13.43 5.97
C PHE A 298 12.61 13.33 6.16
N THR A 299 13.03 12.52 7.12
CA THR A 299 14.41 12.08 7.22
C THR A 299 14.58 10.87 6.30
N HIS A 300 15.49 10.97 5.33
CA HIS A 300 15.70 9.92 4.35
C HIS A 300 16.18 8.63 5.03
N PRO A 301 15.49 7.48 4.83
CA PRO A 301 15.75 6.27 5.62
C PRO A 301 17.13 5.65 5.39
N LEU A 302 17.77 5.88 4.23
CA LEU A 302 19.07 5.26 3.93
C LEU A 302 20.27 6.11 4.35
N PHE A 303 20.26 7.43 4.17
CA PHE A 303 21.42 8.29 4.48
C PHE A 303 21.19 9.37 5.55
N ASN A 304 20.02 9.33 6.21
CA ASN A 304 19.70 10.10 7.42
C ASN A 304 19.80 11.62 7.28
N LYS A 305 19.44 12.17 6.12
CA LYS A 305 19.36 13.62 5.91
C LYS A 305 17.92 14.07 5.75
N ALA A 306 17.62 15.25 6.26
CA ALA A 306 16.33 15.89 6.03
C ALA A 306 16.13 16.15 4.52
N THR A 307 15.00 15.76 4.01
CA THR A 307 14.61 15.90 2.60
C THR A 307 13.29 16.65 2.53
N ARG A 308 13.19 17.63 1.64
CA ARG A 308 11.98 18.38 1.33
C ARG A 308 11.71 18.33 -0.16
N LEU A 309 10.46 17.99 -0.55
CA LEU A 309 10.03 17.90 -1.94
C LEU A 309 8.63 18.48 -2.10
N ASP A 310 8.38 19.14 -3.22
CA ASP A 310 7.07 19.69 -3.54
C ASP A 310 6.13 18.62 -4.07
N VAL A 311 4.89 18.63 -3.58
CA VAL A 311 3.84 17.72 -4.02
C VAL A 311 3.29 18.20 -5.35
N HIS A 312 3.37 17.35 -6.37
CA HIS A 312 2.83 17.65 -7.70
C HIS A 312 1.33 17.40 -7.76
N ASP A 313 0.87 16.26 -7.29
CA ASP A 313 -0.55 15.89 -7.16
C ASP A 313 -0.76 14.98 -5.97
N ILE A 314 -1.98 14.97 -5.43
CA ILE A 314 -2.36 14.18 -4.27
C ILE A 314 -3.74 13.54 -4.44
N SER A 315 -3.95 12.40 -3.81
CA SER A 315 -5.23 11.71 -3.64
C SER A 315 -5.31 11.12 -2.24
N ILE A 316 -6.44 10.58 -1.85
CA ILE A 316 -6.62 9.92 -0.54
C ILE A 316 -5.80 8.62 -0.37
N SER A 317 -5.21 8.07 -1.43
CA SER A 317 -4.40 6.85 -1.40
C SER A 317 -2.90 7.09 -1.65
N GLY A 318 -2.50 8.32 -1.95
CA GLY A 318 -1.10 8.64 -2.23
C GLY A 318 -0.92 9.95 -2.99
N PHE A 319 0.33 10.31 -3.22
CA PHE A 319 0.72 11.55 -3.88
C PHE A 319 1.88 11.33 -4.85
N SER A 320 2.24 12.36 -5.62
CA SER A 320 3.47 12.36 -6.39
C SER A 320 4.28 13.65 -6.16
N VAL A 321 5.60 13.51 -6.28
CA VAL A 321 6.57 14.61 -6.16
C VAL A 321 7.42 14.69 -7.41
N ARG A 322 8.11 15.82 -7.60
CA ARG A 322 9.16 16.00 -8.59
C ARG A 322 10.52 16.11 -7.92
N GLU A 323 11.50 15.40 -8.48
CA GLU A 323 12.90 15.49 -8.09
C GLU A 323 13.74 15.99 -9.26
N ASN A 324 14.75 16.81 -8.97
CA ASN A 324 15.82 17.11 -9.94
C ASN A 324 16.64 15.85 -10.20
N ALA A 325 16.98 15.57 -11.45
CA ALA A 325 17.75 14.38 -11.83
C ALA A 325 19.12 14.32 -11.13
N ASP A 326 19.79 15.45 -10.95
CA ASP A 326 21.13 15.53 -10.36
C ASP A 326 21.13 15.29 -8.82
N GLU A 327 20.01 15.54 -8.14
CA GLU A 327 19.84 15.42 -6.69
C GLU A 327 18.87 14.33 -6.28
N SER A 328 18.46 13.49 -7.23
CA SER A 328 17.46 12.45 -6.99
C SER A 328 17.92 11.45 -5.94
N VAL A 329 17.00 11.10 -5.01
CA VAL A 329 17.26 10.21 -3.88
C VAL A 329 16.21 9.10 -3.74
N LEU A 330 15.09 9.17 -4.46
CA LEU A 330 13.99 8.24 -4.31
C LEU A 330 14.15 7.00 -5.17
N ILE A 331 13.88 5.82 -4.58
CA ILE A 331 13.94 4.52 -5.25
C ILE A 331 12.57 3.84 -5.14
N PRO A 332 12.00 3.27 -6.22
CA PRO A 332 10.79 2.46 -6.14
C PRO A 332 10.97 1.29 -5.16
N GLY A 333 10.01 1.13 -4.25
CA GLY A 333 10.06 0.15 -3.16
C GLY A 333 10.55 0.72 -1.82
N MET A 334 11.18 1.90 -1.80
CA MET A 334 11.62 2.53 -0.56
C MET A 334 10.44 2.93 0.32
N ILE A 335 10.51 2.55 1.60
CA ILE A 335 9.52 2.86 2.63
C ILE A 335 10.07 3.99 3.50
N ILE A 336 9.25 5.02 3.69
CA ILE A 336 9.54 6.13 4.60
C ILE A 336 8.61 5.97 5.81
N PRO A 337 9.17 5.58 6.98
CA PRO A 337 8.38 5.28 8.17
C PRO A 337 7.60 6.48 8.70
N ARG A 338 8.20 7.66 8.65
CA ARG A 338 7.59 8.91 9.10
C ARG A 338 7.81 10.01 8.07
N LEU A 339 6.74 10.36 7.36
CA LEU A 339 6.69 11.41 6.36
C LEU A 339 5.63 12.44 6.76
N ASN A 340 5.99 13.72 6.68
CA ASN A 340 5.07 14.81 6.97
C ASN A 340 4.67 15.50 5.67
N ILE A 341 3.37 15.69 5.44
CA ILE A 341 2.82 16.52 4.37
C ILE A 341 2.33 17.81 5.00
N THR A 342 2.80 18.95 4.51
CA THR A 342 2.40 20.26 5.01
C THR A 342 1.56 20.97 3.96
N PHE A 343 0.38 21.41 4.36
CA PHE A 343 -0.59 22.13 3.56
C PHE A 343 -0.64 23.60 4.01
N SER A 344 -0.56 24.52 3.08
CA SER A 344 -0.66 25.98 3.33
C SER A 344 0.21 26.47 4.49
N GLY A 345 1.33 25.79 4.77
CA GLY A 345 2.29 26.15 5.80
C GLY A 345 1.94 25.79 7.25
N SER A 346 0.68 25.47 7.56
CA SER A 346 0.21 25.26 8.94
C SER A 346 -0.26 23.84 9.23
N LEU A 347 -1.12 23.28 8.38
CA LEU A 347 -1.65 21.93 8.60
C LEU A 347 -0.62 20.87 8.21
N LYS A 348 -0.25 20.04 9.17
CA LYS A 348 0.75 18.98 9.01
C LYS A 348 0.12 17.61 9.22
N ILE A 349 0.24 16.75 8.25
CA ILE A 349 -0.22 15.36 8.25
C ILE A 349 0.99 14.44 8.31
N THR A 350 1.03 13.52 9.26
CA THR A 350 2.09 12.51 9.41
C THR A 350 1.60 11.15 8.94
N CYS A 351 2.40 10.46 8.11
CA CYS A 351 2.04 9.15 7.58
C CYS A 351 3.28 8.28 7.33
N LYS A 352 3.06 6.98 7.15
CA LYS A 352 4.02 6.04 6.57
C LYS A 352 3.73 5.91 5.07
N ALA A 353 4.75 6.00 4.23
CA ALA A 353 4.55 5.99 2.79
C ALA A 353 5.62 5.16 2.05
N GLN A 354 5.27 4.66 0.87
CA GLN A 354 6.17 3.91 0.01
C GLN A 354 6.28 4.55 -1.37
N VAL A 355 7.50 4.65 -1.89
CA VAL A 355 7.76 5.05 -3.27
C VAL A 355 7.33 3.91 -4.19
N ILE A 356 6.34 4.14 -5.05
CA ILE A 356 5.76 3.09 -5.91
C ILE A 356 6.20 3.16 -7.36
N PHE A 357 6.65 4.31 -7.84
CA PHE A 357 7.24 4.45 -9.17
C PHE A 357 8.19 5.66 -9.23
N ARG A 358 9.13 5.57 -10.17
CA ARG A 358 9.99 6.67 -10.60
C ARG A 358 10.00 6.71 -12.12
N ARG A 359 9.64 7.85 -12.72
CA ARG A 359 9.55 8.05 -14.17
C ARG A 359 10.30 9.28 -14.58
N ASN A 360 11.02 9.21 -15.69
CA ASN A 360 11.66 10.37 -16.28
C ASN A 360 10.59 11.30 -16.87
N GLU A 361 10.66 12.58 -16.52
CA GLU A 361 9.91 13.67 -17.15
C GLU A 361 10.85 14.49 -18.06
N LYS A 362 10.29 15.23 -19.01
CA LYS A 362 11.06 16.12 -19.85
C LYS A 362 11.75 17.19 -18.97
N LYS A 363 12.94 17.69 -19.39
CA LYS A 363 13.69 18.77 -18.72
C LYS A 363 14.51 18.39 -17.47
N GLY A 364 15.02 17.16 -17.34
CA GLY A 364 15.92 16.79 -16.24
C GLY A 364 15.25 16.58 -14.89
N TYR A 365 13.96 16.24 -14.88
CA TYR A 365 13.21 15.91 -13.68
C TYR A 365 12.71 14.46 -13.68
N TYR A 366 12.64 13.87 -12.49
CA TYR A 366 11.93 12.62 -12.26
C TYR A 366 10.64 12.87 -11.49
N ARG A 367 9.58 12.21 -11.91
CA ARG A 367 8.34 12.13 -11.16
C ARG A 367 8.30 10.84 -10.36
N CYS A 368 8.18 10.97 -9.04
CA CYS A 368 8.09 9.85 -8.11
C CYS A 368 6.70 9.81 -7.47
N GLY A 369 6.07 8.63 -7.50
CA GLY A 369 4.76 8.42 -6.90
C GLY A 369 4.88 7.68 -5.59
N PHE A 370 4.06 8.09 -4.61
CA PHE A 370 3.95 7.50 -3.29
C PHE A 370 2.58 6.90 -3.07
N ALA A 371 2.52 5.78 -2.35
CA ALA A 371 1.31 5.26 -1.74
C ALA A 371 1.41 5.42 -0.23
N PHE A 372 0.31 5.79 0.41
CA PHE A 372 0.21 5.72 1.86
C PHE A 372 0.20 4.25 2.29
N LEU A 373 1.02 3.92 3.30
CA LEU A 373 1.07 2.61 3.92
C LEU A 373 0.28 2.57 5.20
N ASP A 374 0.36 3.66 5.98
CA ASP A 374 -0.35 3.79 7.24
C ASP A 374 -0.47 5.26 7.68
N MET A 375 -1.56 5.56 8.34
CA MET A 375 -1.83 6.78 9.11
C MET A 375 -3.04 6.52 10.03
N ASP A 376 -3.16 7.29 11.11
CA ASP A 376 -4.34 7.22 11.96
C ASP A 376 -5.59 7.77 11.26
N ILE A 377 -6.76 7.43 11.78
CA ILE A 377 -8.03 7.79 11.14
C ILE A 377 -8.32 9.30 11.17
N VAL A 378 -7.85 10.00 12.19
CA VAL A 378 -8.04 11.45 12.29
C VAL A 378 -7.26 12.16 11.19
N THR A 379 -6.00 11.77 11.02
CA THR A 379 -5.13 12.22 9.93
C THR A 379 -5.72 11.88 8.56
N TYR A 380 -6.25 10.66 8.39
CA TYR A 380 -6.89 10.23 7.13
C TYR A 380 -8.15 11.05 6.80
N ARG A 381 -8.97 11.39 7.80
CA ARG A 381 -10.15 12.25 7.63
C ARG A 381 -9.74 13.65 7.16
N GLN A 382 -8.73 14.26 7.79
CA GLN A 382 -8.22 15.58 7.39
C GLN A 382 -7.74 15.59 5.94
N LEU A 383 -6.93 14.59 5.56
CA LEU A 383 -6.48 14.43 4.19
C LEU A 383 -7.66 14.26 3.22
N SER A 384 -8.60 13.41 3.58
CA SER A 384 -9.78 13.13 2.75
C SER A 384 -10.64 14.36 2.57
N ASN A 385 -10.82 15.18 3.61
CA ASN A 385 -11.56 16.43 3.53
C ASN A 385 -10.90 17.42 2.56
N ILE A 386 -9.58 17.65 2.69
CA ILE A 386 -8.82 18.54 1.79
C ILE A 386 -8.96 18.09 0.32
N VAL A 387 -8.73 16.81 0.05
CA VAL A 387 -8.77 16.28 -1.32
C VAL A 387 -10.18 16.36 -1.88
N THR A 388 -11.20 16.03 -1.08
CA THR A 388 -12.59 16.02 -1.51
C THR A 388 -13.11 17.42 -1.77
N ASN A 389 -12.87 18.37 -0.87
CA ASN A 389 -13.28 19.77 -1.03
C ASN A 389 -12.63 20.42 -2.27
N SER A 390 -11.42 19.97 -2.64
CA SER A 390 -10.77 20.42 -3.88
C SER A 390 -11.46 19.89 -5.15
N ILE A 391 -12.31 18.86 -5.05
CA ILE A 391 -13.07 18.28 -6.17
C ILE A 391 -14.51 18.77 -6.18
N ASP A 392 -15.15 18.76 -5.02
CA ASP A 392 -16.56 19.16 -4.84
C ASP A 392 -16.72 19.84 -3.46
N THR A 393 -16.96 21.13 -3.48
CA THR A 393 -17.11 21.97 -2.29
C THR A 393 -18.38 21.69 -1.48
N ASN A 394 -19.34 20.92 -2.04
CA ASN A 394 -20.55 20.55 -1.33
C ASN A 394 -20.39 19.30 -0.46
N ILE A 395 -19.26 18.57 -0.60
CA ILE A 395 -19.01 17.35 0.15
C ILE A 395 -18.03 17.65 1.29
N HIS A 396 -18.45 17.35 2.51
CA HIS A 396 -17.67 17.53 3.73
C HIS A 396 -17.43 16.19 4.41
N ILE A 397 -16.18 15.91 4.80
CA ILE A 397 -15.80 14.68 5.50
C ILE A 397 -15.39 15.02 6.92
N SER A 398 -16.18 14.57 7.90
CA SER A 398 -15.96 14.83 9.33
C SER A 398 -15.65 16.30 9.63
N ASP A 399 -16.33 17.17 8.93
CA ASP A 399 -16.32 18.61 9.16
C ASP A 399 -17.36 18.97 10.22
N ASP A 400 -17.28 20.15 10.82
CA ASP A 400 -18.26 20.57 11.80
C ASP A 400 -19.66 20.55 11.19
N ILE A 401 -20.59 19.94 11.90
CA ILE A 401 -21.99 19.81 11.49
C ILE A 401 -22.89 20.46 12.51
N ASP A 402 -23.85 21.21 12.05
CA ASP A 402 -24.96 21.65 12.88
C ASP A 402 -25.84 20.46 13.24
N VAL A 403 -25.87 20.10 14.52
CA VAL A 403 -26.62 18.95 15.03
C VAL A 403 -28.12 19.16 14.89
N ASP A 404 -28.63 20.39 15.00
CA ASP A 404 -30.04 20.71 14.82
C ASP A 404 -30.45 20.59 13.35
N ALA A 405 -29.60 21.06 12.41
CA ALA A 405 -29.82 20.86 10.99
C ALA A 405 -29.75 19.37 10.60
N LEU A 406 -28.87 18.58 11.24
CA LEU A 406 -28.81 17.12 11.04
C LEU A 406 -30.08 16.42 11.56
N TRP A 407 -30.58 16.88 12.70
CA TRP A 407 -31.78 16.38 13.31
C TRP A 407 -33.02 16.63 12.41
N GLU A 408 -33.19 17.86 11.92
CA GLU A 408 -34.20 18.21 10.94
C GLU A 408 -34.07 17.35 9.65
N PHE A 409 -32.85 17.12 9.19
CA PHE A 409 -32.59 16.26 8.03
C PHE A 409 -33.08 14.82 8.26
N PHE A 410 -32.91 14.24 9.45
CA PHE A 410 -33.38 12.90 9.76
C PHE A 410 -34.90 12.81 9.80
N PHE A 411 -35.62 13.84 10.24
CA PHE A 411 -37.09 13.91 10.11
C PHE A 411 -37.51 14.01 8.64
N ASN A 412 -36.92 14.92 7.89
CA ASN A 412 -37.24 15.15 6.49
C ASN A 412 -36.96 13.96 5.57
N THR A 413 -36.05 13.09 5.95
CA THR A 413 -35.73 11.86 5.21
C THR A 413 -36.53 10.64 5.68
N GLY A 414 -37.36 10.77 6.72
CA GLY A 414 -38.10 9.67 7.33
C GLY A 414 -37.21 8.67 8.09
N PHE A 415 -36.00 9.06 8.43
CA PHE A 415 -35.13 8.26 9.28
C PHE A 415 -35.68 8.17 10.71
N ILE A 416 -36.27 9.28 11.18
CA ILE A 416 -37.07 9.36 12.38
C ILE A 416 -38.56 9.30 11.94
N TYR A 417 -39.25 8.25 12.35
CA TYR A 417 -40.65 7.96 11.92
C TYR A 417 -41.57 7.75 13.12
N PRO A 418 -42.91 7.86 12.96
CA PRO A 418 -43.86 7.96 14.08
C PRO A 418 -43.72 6.93 15.19
N LYS A 419 -43.46 5.67 14.89
CA LYS A 419 -43.27 4.62 15.91
C LYS A 419 -42.06 4.84 16.87
N LYS A 420 -41.19 5.83 16.57
CA LYS A 420 -40.05 6.19 17.39
C LYS A 420 -40.21 7.53 18.10
N TYR A 421 -41.28 8.27 17.83
CA TYR A 421 -41.40 9.64 18.34
C TYR A 421 -41.38 9.69 19.85
N ASP A 422 -42.10 8.81 20.54
CA ASP A 422 -42.16 8.81 22.01
C ASP A 422 -40.80 8.62 22.62
N LEU A 423 -40.07 7.55 22.21
CA LEU A 423 -38.73 7.27 22.70
C LEU A 423 -37.72 8.43 22.42
N ILE A 424 -37.83 8.98 21.22
CA ILE A 424 -36.89 10.04 20.80
C ILE A 424 -37.23 11.36 21.47
N GLN A 425 -38.53 11.69 21.62
CA GLN A 425 -39.00 12.91 22.26
C GLN A 425 -38.56 12.95 23.73
N GLU A 426 -38.77 11.85 24.45
CA GLU A 426 -38.34 11.73 25.85
C GLU A 426 -36.84 11.83 26.07
N ASN A 427 -36.04 11.46 25.06
CA ASN A 427 -34.59 11.36 25.16
C ASN A 427 -33.81 12.26 24.17
N THR A 428 -34.46 13.30 23.61
CA THR A 428 -33.89 14.16 22.56
C THR A 428 -32.51 14.70 22.91
N ASP A 429 -32.31 15.16 24.13
CA ASP A 429 -31.03 15.73 24.59
C ASP A 429 -29.92 14.68 24.64
N ALA A 430 -30.24 13.46 25.06
CA ALA A 430 -29.26 12.35 25.09
C ALA A 430 -28.82 11.96 23.65
N PHE A 431 -29.79 11.94 22.72
CA PHE A 431 -29.47 11.69 21.30
C PHE A 431 -28.61 12.80 20.71
N LYS A 432 -28.97 14.06 20.93
CA LYS A 432 -28.22 15.22 20.42
C LYS A 432 -26.82 15.28 21.00
N GLU A 433 -26.65 15.02 22.32
CA GLU A 433 -25.35 14.97 22.96
C GLU A 433 -24.47 13.85 22.38
N THR A 434 -25.05 12.67 22.12
CA THR A 434 -24.33 11.58 21.45
C THR A 434 -23.86 12.00 20.05
N TYR A 435 -24.70 12.67 19.27
CA TYR A 435 -24.30 13.14 17.93
C TYR A 435 -23.27 14.26 17.97
N LYS A 436 -23.34 15.15 18.97
CA LYS A 436 -22.30 16.14 19.20
C LYS A 436 -20.94 15.48 19.40
N ARG A 437 -20.87 14.50 20.30
CA ARG A 437 -19.64 13.74 20.56
C ARG A 437 -19.15 12.97 19.34
N LEU A 438 -20.03 12.36 18.56
CA LEU A 438 -19.65 11.61 17.36
C LEU A 438 -19.19 12.50 16.19
N TYR A 439 -19.80 13.68 16.01
CA TYR A 439 -19.64 14.44 14.77
C TYR A 439 -18.97 15.81 14.94
N GLN A 440 -19.06 16.44 16.12
CA GLN A 440 -18.36 17.69 16.41
C GLN A 440 -17.01 17.45 17.10
N ASP A 441 -16.95 16.56 18.12
CA ASP A 441 -15.70 16.26 18.83
C ASP A 441 -14.73 15.41 18.00
N LYS A 442 -15.19 14.84 16.89
CA LYS A 442 -14.41 14.12 15.89
C LYS A 442 -13.58 12.96 16.45
N PRO A 443 -14.16 12.05 17.26
CA PRO A 443 -13.44 10.95 17.85
C PRO A 443 -12.92 9.96 16.80
N GLU A 444 -11.91 9.16 17.14
CA GLU A 444 -11.33 8.14 16.27
C GLU A 444 -12.26 6.96 15.98
N ILE A 445 -13.33 6.83 16.74
CA ILE A 445 -14.34 5.75 16.63
C ILE A 445 -15.47 6.07 15.62
N ALA A 446 -15.53 7.28 15.09
CA ALA A 446 -16.61 7.70 14.20
C ALA A 446 -16.10 8.49 13.01
N MET A 447 -16.84 8.42 11.92
CA MET A 447 -16.69 9.30 10.77
C MET A 447 -18.03 9.57 10.13
N HIS A 448 -18.17 10.75 9.51
CA HIS A 448 -19.34 11.08 8.72
C HIS A 448 -18.97 11.79 7.41
N ILE A 449 -19.86 11.71 6.45
CA ILE A 449 -19.80 12.43 5.17
C ILE A 449 -21.14 13.13 4.98
N THR A 450 -21.10 14.42 4.73
CA THR A 450 -22.30 15.20 4.40
C THR A 450 -22.22 15.76 2.99
N TYR A 451 -23.36 15.86 2.32
CA TYR A 451 -23.56 16.68 1.14
C TYR A 451 -24.39 17.89 1.56
N GLN A 452 -23.76 19.06 1.52
CA GLN A 452 -24.38 20.32 1.96
C GLN A 452 -24.40 21.32 0.81
N ASN A 453 -25.44 22.14 0.78
CA ASN A 453 -25.51 23.28 -0.13
C ASN A 453 -26.15 24.46 0.62
N ASN A 454 -25.43 25.58 0.70
CA ASN A 454 -25.84 26.77 1.45
C ASN A 454 -26.26 26.47 2.90
N GLY A 455 -25.48 25.65 3.62
CA GLY A 455 -25.73 25.26 5.01
C GLY A 455 -26.82 24.22 5.22
N VAL A 456 -27.53 23.82 4.16
CA VAL A 456 -28.60 22.81 4.23
C VAL A 456 -28.04 21.43 3.92
N ILE A 457 -28.33 20.44 4.76
CA ILE A 457 -27.90 19.05 4.58
C ILE A 457 -28.87 18.32 3.64
N TYR A 458 -28.34 17.74 2.57
CA TYR A 458 -29.09 16.97 1.59
C TYR A 458 -28.69 15.49 1.55
N GLY A 459 -27.59 15.13 2.15
CA GLY A 459 -27.15 13.76 2.28
C GLY A 459 -26.24 13.59 3.47
N HIS A 460 -26.38 12.48 4.18
CA HIS A 460 -25.55 12.14 5.32
C HIS A 460 -25.28 10.64 5.31
N ALA A 461 -24.05 10.29 5.54
CA ALA A 461 -23.61 8.92 5.81
C ALA A 461 -22.60 8.92 6.94
N SER A 462 -22.71 7.98 7.85
CA SER A 462 -21.78 7.84 8.95
C SER A 462 -21.46 6.39 9.24
N MET A 463 -20.32 6.18 9.87
CA MET A 463 -19.86 4.89 10.38
C MET A 463 -19.30 5.06 11.77
N VAL A 464 -19.46 4.02 12.59
CA VAL A 464 -18.85 3.89 13.90
C VAL A 464 -18.08 2.57 13.99
N ARG A 465 -16.98 2.57 14.72
CA ARG A 465 -16.23 1.35 15.04
C ARG A 465 -17.00 0.57 16.10
N ALA A 466 -17.79 -0.39 15.65
CA ALA A 466 -18.72 -1.13 16.52
C ALA A 466 -18.04 -2.24 17.33
N TYR A 467 -17.01 -2.88 16.76
CA TYR A 467 -16.17 -3.90 17.37
C TYR A 467 -14.70 -3.66 17.02
N ASP A 468 -13.78 -4.34 17.67
CA ASP A 468 -12.33 -4.07 17.55
C ASP A 468 -11.84 -3.98 16.11
N ARG A 469 -12.43 -4.76 15.20
CA ARG A 469 -12.02 -4.83 13.79
C ARG A 469 -13.16 -4.58 12.80
N ALA A 470 -14.37 -4.26 13.32
CA ALA A 470 -15.54 -4.05 12.49
C ALA A 470 -16.13 -2.64 12.63
N TRP A 471 -16.35 -2.00 11.49
CA TRP A 471 -16.99 -0.72 11.38
C TRP A 471 -18.41 -0.89 10.85
N MET A 472 -19.36 -0.24 11.47
CA MET A 472 -20.76 -0.31 11.13
C MET A 472 -21.23 0.97 10.46
N PHE A 473 -21.90 0.85 9.31
CA PHE A 473 -22.72 1.94 8.77
C PHE A 473 -23.83 2.28 9.74
N HIS A 474 -23.82 3.52 10.18
CA HIS A 474 -24.69 4.03 11.23
C HIS A 474 -25.89 4.75 10.62
N HIS A 475 -25.63 5.69 9.72
CA HIS A 475 -26.66 6.38 8.95
C HIS A 475 -26.30 6.37 7.47
N LEU A 476 -27.31 6.25 6.63
CA LEU A 476 -27.20 6.43 5.18
C LEU A 476 -28.52 6.98 4.67
N ALA A 477 -28.61 8.30 4.57
CA ALA A 477 -29.82 9.01 4.15
C ALA A 477 -29.52 10.11 3.14
N ALA A 478 -30.46 10.39 2.25
CA ALA A 478 -30.34 11.45 1.27
C ALA A 478 -31.71 11.97 0.85
N ARG A 479 -31.82 13.28 0.62
CA ARG A 479 -33.00 13.93 0.02
C ARG A 479 -32.60 14.63 -1.29
N PRO A 480 -33.51 14.78 -2.26
CA PRO A 480 -33.20 15.46 -3.52
C PRO A 480 -32.96 16.96 -3.32
N VAL A 481 -32.07 17.52 -4.14
CA VAL A 481 -31.89 18.98 -4.31
C VAL A 481 -32.57 19.37 -5.60
N GLY A 482 -33.78 19.94 -5.51
CA GLY A 482 -34.61 20.16 -6.69
C GLY A 482 -34.89 18.84 -7.43
N LYS A 483 -34.45 18.74 -8.69
CA LYS A 483 -34.57 17.51 -9.51
C LYS A 483 -33.34 16.56 -9.39
N ARG A 484 -32.31 16.90 -8.59
CA ARG A 484 -31.07 16.12 -8.47
C ARG A 484 -31.13 15.17 -7.28
N HIS A 485 -30.84 13.89 -7.53
CA HIS A 485 -30.70 12.89 -6.47
C HIS A 485 -29.30 12.96 -5.84
N THR A 486 -29.20 13.23 -4.54
CA THR A 486 -27.94 13.40 -3.81
C THR A 486 -27.39 12.07 -3.26
N GLY A 487 -28.18 11.02 -3.18
CA GLY A 487 -27.77 9.73 -2.64
C GLY A 487 -26.62 9.06 -3.41
N LEU A 488 -26.58 9.19 -4.75
CA LEU A 488 -25.49 8.62 -5.55
C LEU A 488 -24.14 9.36 -5.36
N PRO A 489 -24.08 10.71 -5.32
CA PRO A 489 -22.89 11.44 -4.93
C PRO A 489 -22.36 11.04 -3.56
N VAL A 490 -23.21 10.95 -2.54
CA VAL A 490 -22.82 10.54 -1.17
C VAL A 490 -22.27 9.11 -1.19
N LEU A 491 -22.99 8.16 -1.81
CA LEU A 491 -22.52 6.77 -1.92
C LEU A 491 -21.18 6.67 -2.66
N ARG A 492 -21.01 7.43 -3.75
CA ARG A 492 -19.74 7.50 -4.49
C ARG A 492 -18.59 7.98 -3.60
N GLN A 493 -18.85 8.98 -2.77
CA GLN A 493 -17.85 9.52 -1.86
C GLN A 493 -17.49 8.53 -0.75
N ILE A 494 -18.48 7.81 -0.20
CA ILE A 494 -18.22 6.70 0.72
C ILE A 494 -17.29 5.67 0.09
N LEU A 495 -17.58 5.24 -1.14
CA LEU A 495 -16.75 4.27 -1.85
C LEU A 495 -15.32 4.79 -2.08
N HIS A 496 -15.14 6.08 -2.39
CA HIS A 496 -13.81 6.67 -2.49
C HIS A 496 -13.09 6.68 -1.14
N TYR A 497 -13.77 7.09 -0.08
CA TYR A 497 -13.22 7.11 1.28
C TYR A 497 -12.78 5.70 1.72
N LEU A 498 -13.65 4.72 1.59
CA LEU A 498 -13.38 3.33 1.96
C LEU A 498 -12.24 2.73 1.15
N SER A 499 -12.08 3.12 -0.12
CA SER A 499 -11.02 2.60 -0.99
C SER A 499 -9.60 2.97 -0.56
N GLY A 500 -9.43 3.98 0.26
CA GLY A 500 -8.15 4.34 0.85
C GLY A 500 -7.98 3.79 2.27
N LEU A 501 -9.08 3.72 3.02
CA LEU A 501 -9.09 3.31 4.42
C LEU A 501 -8.66 1.85 4.62
N ASN A 502 -9.06 0.96 3.73
CA ASN A 502 -8.75 -0.48 3.81
C ASN A 502 -7.25 -0.83 3.70
N TYR A 503 -6.41 0.13 3.33
CA TYR A 503 -4.96 -0.06 3.25
C TYR A 503 -4.20 0.47 4.48
N LEU A 504 -4.92 0.95 5.51
CA LEU A 504 -4.35 1.58 6.69
C LEU A 504 -4.49 0.68 7.92
N PRO A 505 -3.45 -0.09 8.30
CA PRO A 505 -3.51 -1.03 9.42
C PRO A 505 -3.91 -0.41 10.76
N SER A 506 -3.46 0.83 11.03
CA SER A 506 -3.77 1.53 12.28
C SER A 506 -5.25 1.84 12.49
N VAL A 507 -6.07 1.81 11.42
CA VAL A 507 -7.51 2.08 11.51
C VAL A 507 -8.31 0.87 11.99
N GLN A 508 -7.73 -0.33 11.97
CA GLN A 508 -8.42 -1.57 12.36
C GLN A 508 -9.72 -1.80 11.56
N PHE A 509 -9.70 -1.52 10.25
CA PHE A 509 -10.83 -1.66 9.34
C PHE A 509 -10.74 -2.98 8.57
N ASN A 510 -11.15 -4.09 9.21
CA ASN A 510 -11.14 -5.41 8.59
C ASN A 510 -12.50 -5.83 8.08
N TYR A 511 -13.56 -5.47 8.78
CA TYR A 511 -14.94 -5.81 8.43
C TYR A 511 -15.80 -4.58 8.35
N LEU A 512 -16.70 -4.58 7.37
CA LEU A 512 -17.76 -3.57 7.23
C LEU A 512 -19.09 -4.22 7.50
N MET A 513 -19.89 -3.61 8.40
CA MET A 513 -21.22 -4.08 8.82
C MET A 513 -22.30 -3.11 8.38
N PHE A 514 -23.45 -3.63 8.01
CA PHE A 514 -24.62 -2.81 7.72
C PHE A 514 -25.91 -3.56 7.99
N TYR A 515 -26.77 -3.01 8.86
CA TYR A 515 -28.11 -3.51 9.10
C TYR A 515 -29.11 -2.72 8.26
N PHE A 516 -29.97 -3.40 7.53
CA PHE A 516 -31.05 -2.78 6.78
C PHE A 516 -32.27 -3.72 6.72
N ARG A 517 -33.45 -3.12 6.48
CA ARG A 517 -34.66 -3.91 6.35
C ARG A 517 -34.72 -4.60 4.99
N PRO A 518 -35.27 -5.86 4.90
CA PRO A 518 -35.40 -6.58 3.64
C PRO A 518 -36.18 -5.81 2.55
N GLU A 519 -37.22 -5.06 2.94
CA GLU A 519 -38.06 -4.24 2.05
C GLU A 519 -37.36 -2.96 1.57
N ASN A 520 -36.22 -2.56 2.17
CA ASN A 520 -35.52 -1.37 1.74
C ASN A 520 -34.80 -1.61 0.42
N ARG A 521 -35.41 -1.16 -0.68
CA ARG A 521 -34.95 -1.41 -2.04
C ARG A 521 -33.54 -0.90 -2.34
N PHE A 522 -33.12 0.24 -1.74
CA PHE A 522 -31.82 0.84 -2.04
C PHE A 522 -30.66 0.00 -1.50
N PRO A 523 -30.54 -0.29 -0.20
CA PRO A 523 -29.48 -1.14 0.30
C PRO A 523 -29.57 -2.58 -0.22
N ASN A 524 -30.77 -3.13 -0.41
CA ASN A 524 -30.91 -4.48 -0.95
C ASN A 524 -30.37 -4.59 -2.38
N PHE A 525 -30.59 -3.58 -3.24
CA PHE A 525 -30.03 -3.53 -4.59
C PHE A 525 -28.51 -3.43 -4.61
N PHE A 526 -27.88 -2.69 -3.69
CA PHE A 526 -26.42 -2.51 -3.68
C PHE A 526 -25.72 -3.61 -2.89
N PHE A 527 -26.14 -3.87 -1.66
CA PHE A 527 -25.47 -4.77 -0.72
C PHE A 527 -26.05 -6.19 -0.77
N GLY A 528 -27.35 -6.34 -0.85
CA GLY A 528 -28.00 -7.64 -0.96
C GLY A 528 -27.66 -8.36 -2.26
N ASP A 529 -27.74 -7.66 -3.42
CA ASP A 529 -27.36 -8.25 -4.70
C ASP A 529 -25.87 -8.60 -4.77
N LEU A 530 -25.00 -7.84 -4.10
CA LEU A 530 -23.56 -8.15 -4.06
C LEU A 530 -23.32 -9.55 -3.49
N VAL A 531 -23.99 -9.89 -2.38
CA VAL A 531 -23.87 -11.23 -1.77
C VAL A 531 -24.46 -12.31 -2.69
N ARG A 532 -25.61 -12.05 -3.29
CA ARG A 532 -26.26 -12.97 -4.24
C ARG A 532 -25.44 -13.25 -5.50
N ASP A 533 -24.71 -12.21 -5.98
CA ASP A 533 -23.89 -12.32 -7.19
C ASP A 533 -22.52 -12.97 -6.91
N PHE A 534 -21.90 -12.71 -5.74
CA PHE A 534 -20.60 -13.27 -5.37
C PHE A 534 -20.70 -14.73 -4.92
N LYS A 535 -21.79 -15.12 -4.26
CA LYS A 535 -22.07 -16.49 -3.79
C LYS A 535 -20.93 -17.09 -2.94
N ASP A 536 -20.21 -16.24 -2.23
CA ASP A 536 -19.13 -16.65 -1.34
C ASP A 536 -19.31 -15.98 0.03
N PRO A 537 -19.90 -16.68 1.00
CA PRO A 537 -20.22 -16.11 2.32
C PRO A 537 -18.97 -15.75 3.14
N ARG A 538 -17.78 -16.29 2.78
CA ARG A 538 -16.50 -15.92 3.42
C ARG A 538 -16.00 -14.55 2.97
N ARG A 539 -16.47 -14.05 1.84
CA ARG A 539 -16.16 -12.69 1.37
C ARG A 539 -17.16 -11.70 1.91
N CYS A 540 -18.45 -11.98 1.65
CA CYS A 540 -19.54 -11.18 2.17
C CYS A 540 -20.72 -12.07 2.48
N SER A 541 -21.41 -11.80 3.60
CA SER A 541 -22.56 -12.57 4.06
C SER A 541 -23.78 -11.69 4.30
N LEU A 542 -24.93 -12.34 4.37
CA LEU A 542 -26.23 -11.71 4.60
C LEU A 542 -27.05 -12.61 5.50
N ASP A 543 -27.21 -12.21 6.76
CA ASP A 543 -27.95 -12.96 7.76
C ASP A 543 -29.24 -12.23 8.13
N LEU A 544 -30.35 -12.96 8.21
CA LEU A 544 -31.66 -12.39 8.55
C LEU A 544 -31.96 -12.60 10.03
N PHE A 545 -32.19 -11.49 10.73
CA PHE A 545 -32.54 -11.42 12.13
C PHE A 545 -33.95 -10.93 12.32
N SER A 546 -34.70 -11.52 13.24
CA SER A 546 -35.95 -10.97 13.75
C SER A 546 -35.65 -10.00 14.91
N TYR A 547 -36.39 -8.89 14.92
CA TYR A 547 -36.32 -7.86 15.95
C TYR A 547 -37.60 -7.76 16.73
N ILE A 548 -37.49 -7.78 18.08
CA ILE A 548 -38.60 -7.54 19.02
C ILE A 548 -38.14 -6.66 20.16
N SER A 549 -39.04 -5.86 20.73
CA SER A 549 -38.79 -5.10 21.96
C SER A 549 -39.26 -5.96 23.16
N TYR A 550 -38.29 -6.44 23.91
CA TYR A 550 -38.56 -7.29 25.08
C TYR A 550 -38.71 -6.40 26.33
N ARG A 551 -39.86 -6.52 26.99
CA ARG A 551 -40.11 -5.79 28.24
C ARG A 551 -39.63 -6.62 29.41
N LYS A 552 -38.87 -5.98 30.32
CA LYS A 552 -38.39 -6.61 31.54
C LYS A 552 -39.51 -7.14 32.40
N GLN A 553 -39.32 -8.31 32.96
CA GLN A 553 -40.29 -8.91 33.91
C GLN A 553 -39.93 -8.48 35.35
N THR A 554 -40.95 -8.39 36.20
CA THR A 554 -40.81 -7.95 37.59
C THR A 554 -40.09 -8.97 38.47
N ALA A 555 -40.14 -10.26 38.10
CA ALA A 555 -39.45 -11.36 38.73
C ALA A 555 -38.48 -12.01 37.74
N SER A 556 -37.21 -12.19 38.13
CA SER A 556 -36.27 -13.00 37.34
C SER A 556 -36.58 -14.47 37.52
N PRO A 557 -37.16 -15.14 36.51
CA PRO A 557 -37.44 -16.58 36.64
C PRO A 557 -36.14 -17.35 36.66
N GLN A 558 -36.04 -18.33 37.58
CA GLN A 558 -34.90 -19.24 37.60
C GLN A 558 -34.91 -20.13 36.37
N LEU A 559 -33.70 -20.43 35.87
CA LEU A 559 -33.57 -21.38 34.78
C LEU A 559 -34.00 -22.78 35.27
N PRO A 560 -34.72 -23.56 34.47
CA PRO A 560 -35.10 -24.94 34.82
C PRO A 560 -33.86 -25.82 35.06
N ASP A 561 -34.07 -26.92 35.76
CA ASP A 561 -33.01 -27.92 36.03
C ASP A 561 -32.38 -28.38 34.70
N GLY A 562 -31.07 -28.52 34.73
CA GLY A 562 -30.27 -28.89 33.55
C GLY A 562 -29.90 -27.73 32.64
N TRP A 563 -30.46 -26.51 32.81
CA TRP A 563 -30.11 -25.33 32.06
C TRP A 563 -29.16 -24.43 32.84
N CYS A 564 -28.17 -23.91 32.14
CA CYS A 564 -27.17 -23.00 32.71
C CYS A 564 -26.84 -21.87 31.77
N LEU A 565 -26.77 -20.64 32.30
CA LEU A 565 -26.27 -19.48 31.60
C LEU A 565 -24.94 -19.03 32.20
N LYS A 566 -23.88 -18.99 31.40
CA LYS A 566 -22.56 -18.58 31.86
C LYS A 566 -21.88 -17.70 30.82
N ARG A 567 -20.81 -16.98 31.20
CA ARG A 567 -19.96 -16.28 30.23
C ARG A 567 -19.37 -17.30 29.24
N SER A 568 -19.42 -16.93 27.97
CA SER A 568 -18.91 -17.79 26.89
C SER A 568 -17.41 -18.03 27.02
N THR A 569 -17.01 -19.25 26.79
CA THR A 569 -15.61 -19.65 26.65
C THR A 569 -15.30 -20.00 25.20
N LEU A 570 -14.03 -20.13 24.86
CA LEU A 570 -13.62 -20.43 23.48
C LEU A 570 -14.23 -21.75 22.95
N PRO A 571 -14.30 -22.86 23.69
CA PRO A 571 -14.96 -24.08 23.22
C PRO A 571 -16.41 -23.88 22.80
N GLU A 572 -17.21 -23.16 23.58
CA GLU A 572 -18.63 -22.88 23.25
C GLU A 572 -18.76 -21.98 22.02
N ILE A 573 -17.85 -21.00 21.88
CA ILE A 573 -17.82 -20.15 20.68
C ILE A 573 -17.47 -20.97 19.42
N LEU A 574 -16.57 -21.96 19.54
CA LEU A 574 -16.21 -22.86 18.45
C LEU A 574 -17.35 -23.83 18.12
N ASP A 575 -18.14 -24.27 19.09
CA ASP A 575 -19.33 -25.08 18.85
C ASP A 575 -20.43 -24.27 18.12
N PHE A 576 -20.64 -23.02 18.55
CA PHE A 576 -21.51 -22.11 17.83
C PHE A 576 -20.99 -21.84 16.41
N GLU A 577 -19.68 -21.68 16.21
CA GLU A 577 -19.11 -21.47 14.90
C GLU A 577 -19.41 -22.62 13.95
N ARG A 578 -19.31 -23.87 14.38
CA ARG A 578 -19.64 -25.05 13.57
C ARG A 578 -21.09 -25.00 13.09
N PHE A 579 -22.01 -24.68 14.00
CA PHE A 579 -23.42 -24.51 13.66
C PHE A 579 -23.63 -23.35 12.67
N TYR A 580 -23.03 -22.18 12.95
CA TYR A 580 -23.16 -21.00 12.11
C TYR A 580 -22.57 -21.22 10.72
N GLN A 581 -21.43 -21.89 10.60
CA GLN A 581 -20.85 -22.26 9.29
C GLN A 581 -21.75 -23.16 8.48
N TYR A 582 -22.44 -24.11 9.14
CA TYR A 582 -23.40 -24.98 8.48
C TYR A 582 -24.66 -24.20 8.01
N ARG A 583 -25.14 -23.26 8.83
CA ARG A 583 -26.41 -22.54 8.60
C ARG A 583 -26.24 -21.35 7.65
N SER A 584 -25.20 -20.56 7.83
CA SER A 584 -24.92 -19.31 7.10
C SER A 584 -23.60 -19.37 6.33
N GLY A 585 -22.55 -19.87 6.96
CA GLY A 585 -21.18 -19.83 6.46
C GLY A 585 -20.57 -18.44 6.44
N GLY A 586 -21.20 -17.46 7.11
CA GLY A 586 -20.89 -16.06 7.02
C GLY A 586 -19.78 -15.56 7.96
N LEU A 587 -19.71 -14.24 8.12
CA LEU A 587 -18.58 -13.52 8.73
C LEU A 587 -18.85 -13.05 10.18
N LEU A 588 -20.00 -13.37 10.78
CA LEU A 588 -20.42 -12.79 12.06
C LEU A 588 -19.37 -12.97 13.17
N ILE A 589 -18.91 -14.19 13.37
CA ILE A 589 -17.98 -14.52 14.45
C ILE A 589 -16.63 -13.82 14.31
N ASP A 590 -16.14 -13.76 13.07
CA ASP A 590 -14.87 -13.11 12.75
C ASP A 590 -14.98 -11.58 12.84
N ALA A 591 -16.10 -11.01 12.39
CA ALA A 591 -16.36 -9.57 12.45
C ALA A 591 -16.50 -9.07 13.90
N LEU A 592 -17.11 -9.85 14.78
CA LEU A 592 -17.21 -9.54 16.20
C LEU A 592 -15.91 -9.85 16.99
N GLY A 593 -14.96 -10.57 16.38
CA GLY A 593 -13.69 -10.90 17.02
C GLY A 593 -13.81 -11.92 18.16
N MET A 594 -14.83 -12.77 18.15
CA MET A 594 -15.16 -13.66 19.28
C MET A 594 -14.07 -14.70 19.59
N LYS A 595 -13.29 -15.12 18.57
CA LYS A 595 -12.27 -16.17 18.71
C LYS A 595 -10.90 -15.66 19.14
N GLN A 596 -10.64 -14.38 19.04
CA GLN A 596 -9.28 -13.85 19.05
C GLN A 596 -9.07 -12.92 20.25
N GLN A 597 -8.16 -13.32 21.13
CA GLN A 597 -7.52 -12.41 22.08
C GLN A 597 -6.31 -11.78 21.36
N PHE A 598 -6.54 -10.73 20.57
CA PHE A 598 -5.41 -9.97 20.05
C PHE A 598 -4.83 -9.07 21.15
N PRO A 599 -3.50 -8.94 21.23
CA PRO A 599 -2.91 -7.87 22.01
C PRO A 599 -3.26 -6.53 21.33
N VAL A 600 -4.36 -5.94 21.73
CA VAL A 600 -4.74 -4.59 21.33
C VAL A 600 -4.02 -3.63 22.28
N ASN A 601 -3.33 -2.63 21.73
CA ASN A 601 -2.65 -1.62 22.57
C ASN A 601 -3.62 -0.92 23.53
N GLU A 602 -4.89 -0.78 23.15
CA GLU A 602 -5.95 -0.20 23.96
C GLU A 602 -7.29 -0.84 23.55
N SER A 603 -8.12 -1.28 24.53
CA SER A 603 -9.43 -1.87 24.25
C SER A 603 -10.39 -0.82 23.66
N LEU A 604 -11.30 -1.24 22.78
CA LEU A 604 -12.31 -0.36 22.17
C LEU A 604 -13.18 0.31 23.24
N GLU A 605 -13.49 -0.38 24.34
CA GLU A 605 -14.21 0.16 25.50
C GLU A 605 -13.52 1.42 26.07
N LYS A 606 -12.21 1.35 26.33
CA LYS A 606 -11.42 2.51 26.81
C LYS A 606 -11.38 3.66 25.82
N ILE A 607 -11.34 3.36 24.52
CA ILE A 607 -11.37 4.39 23.47
C ILE A 607 -12.71 5.13 23.52
N TYR A 608 -13.83 4.41 23.68
CA TYR A 608 -15.15 5.03 23.82
C TYR A 608 -15.25 5.85 25.13
N GLU A 609 -14.80 5.30 26.24
CA GLU A 609 -14.79 6.00 27.54
C GLU A 609 -14.01 7.32 27.51
N ARG A 610 -12.82 7.32 26.88
CA ARG A 610 -12.00 8.52 26.69
C ARG A 610 -12.74 9.62 25.92
N ASN A 611 -13.61 9.24 25.01
CA ASN A 611 -14.45 10.14 24.24
C ASN A 611 -15.81 10.44 24.93
N GLY A 612 -15.98 10.07 26.20
CA GLY A 612 -17.20 10.28 26.96
C GLY A 612 -18.40 9.45 26.48
N LEU A 613 -18.14 8.37 25.75
CA LEU A 613 -19.15 7.47 25.21
C LEU A 613 -19.00 6.09 25.83
N LEU A 614 -20.10 5.35 25.86
CA LEU A 614 -20.14 3.95 26.30
C LEU A 614 -20.26 3.02 25.09
N ARG A 615 -19.42 2.02 25.04
CA ARG A 615 -19.58 0.86 24.15
C ARG A 615 -18.93 -0.35 24.80
N LYS A 616 -19.75 -1.28 25.25
CA LYS A 616 -19.31 -2.53 25.86
C LYS A 616 -20.12 -3.70 25.28
N TRP A 617 -19.51 -4.86 25.19
CA TRP A 617 -20.23 -6.07 24.82
C TRP A 617 -19.63 -7.29 25.52
N GLU A 618 -20.48 -8.24 25.87
CA GLU A 618 -20.13 -9.49 26.54
C GLU A 618 -20.92 -10.62 25.89
N THR A 619 -20.37 -11.83 25.93
CA THR A 619 -21.04 -13.03 25.40
C THR A 619 -21.35 -14.00 26.52
N TYR A 620 -22.55 -14.54 26.49
CA TYR A 620 -23.04 -15.57 27.38
C TYR A 620 -23.52 -16.75 26.58
N THR A 621 -23.29 -17.96 27.07
CA THR A 621 -23.74 -19.21 26.48
C THR A 621 -24.82 -19.83 27.33
N LEU A 622 -25.99 -20.10 26.70
CA LEU A 622 -27.07 -20.90 27.28
C LEU A 622 -26.84 -22.37 26.94
N LEU A 623 -26.68 -23.17 27.95
CA LEU A 623 -26.43 -24.61 27.87
C LEU A 623 -27.64 -25.41 28.37
N ASN A 624 -27.87 -26.58 27.77
CA ASN A 624 -28.70 -27.64 28.28
C ASN A 624 -27.79 -28.86 28.49
N GLY A 625 -27.44 -29.17 29.75
CA GLY A 625 -26.33 -30.05 30.06
C GLY A 625 -25.03 -29.46 29.45
N ASP A 626 -24.36 -30.26 28.62
CA ASP A 626 -23.13 -29.82 27.92
C ASP A 626 -23.38 -29.24 26.52
N ARG A 627 -24.65 -29.24 26.08
CA ARG A 627 -24.99 -28.78 24.70
C ARG A 627 -25.21 -27.27 24.65
N VAL A 628 -24.53 -26.62 23.72
CA VAL A 628 -24.75 -25.20 23.42
C VAL A 628 -26.09 -25.02 22.71
N MET A 629 -27.02 -24.30 23.33
CA MET A 629 -28.35 -24.01 22.77
C MET A 629 -28.47 -22.64 22.17
N ALA A 630 -27.86 -21.65 22.82
CA ALA A 630 -27.84 -20.28 22.29
C ALA A 630 -26.60 -19.51 22.78
N LEU A 631 -26.15 -18.56 21.97
CA LEU A 631 -25.17 -17.54 22.35
C LEU A 631 -25.89 -16.20 22.48
N LEU A 632 -25.79 -15.54 23.61
CA LEU A 632 -26.33 -14.20 23.87
C LEU A 632 -25.19 -13.18 23.85
N ILE A 633 -25.28 -12.20 22.94
CA ILE A 633 -24.34 -11.08 22.83
C ILE A 633 -25.04 -9.87 23.44
N VAL A 634 -24.60 -9.49 24.63
CA VAL A 634 -25.15 -8.37 25.40
C VAL A 634 -24.40 -7.10 25.00
N ASN A 635 -25.02 -6.27 24.20
CA ASN A 635 -24.45 -5.03 23.67
C ASN A 635 -24.94 -3.84 24.47
N GLN A 636 -24.05 -3.03 25.00
CA GLN A 636 -24.35 -1.80 25.74
C GLN A 636 -23.71 -0.60 25.05
N SER A 637 -24.47 0.46 24.87
CA SER A 637 -23.98 1.73 24.32
C SER A 637 -24.79 2.91 24.84
N ASN A 638 -24.31 4.12 24.59
CA ASN A 638 -25.13 5.30 24.77
C ASN A 638 -26.39 5.21 23.90
N MET A 639 -27.49 5.70 24.44
CA MET A 639 -28.69 5.94 23.66
C MET A 639 -28.37 6.90 22.52
N GLY A 640 -28.81 6.56 21.30
CA GLY A 640 -28.51 7.34 20.11
C GLY A 640 -27.20 7.00 19.42
N LEU A 641 -26.34 6.13 19.97
CA LEU A 641 -25.20 5.64 19.23
C LEU A 641 -25.65 4.98 17.91
N ASN A 642 -26.81 4.35 17.91
CA ASN A 642 -27.54 3.93 16.72
C ASN A 642 -29.05 4.15 16.91
N LEU A 643 -29.72 4.88 15.99
CA LEU A 643 -31.15 5.19 16.08
C LEU A 643 -32.10 3.95 16.12
N ALA A 644 -31.61 2.80 15.71
CA ALA A 644 -32.36 1.54 15.78
C ALA A 644 -31.98 0.71 17.02
N GLU A 645 -31.14 1.26 17.91
CA GLU A 645 -30.64 0.63 19.15
C GLU A 645 -29.95 -0.74 18.92
N ILE A 646 -29.45 -0.98 17.69
CA ILE A 646 -28.78 -2.24 17.31
C ILE A 646 -27.44 -2.44 18.01
N LEU A 647 -26.84 -1.38 18.56
CA LEU A 647 -25.64 -1.45 19.41
C LEU A 647 -25.96 -1.37 20.91
N ASN A 648 -27.26 -1.29 21.28
CA ASN A 648 -27.73 -1.30 22.65
C ASN A 648 -28.86 -2.34 22.77
N ASN A 649 -28.52 -3.62 22.60
CA ASN A 649 -29.45 -4.71 22.45
C ASN A 649 -28.87 -6.03 22.98
N ILE A 650 -29.69 -7.05 23.05
CA ILE A 650 -29.23 -8.43 23.21
C ILE A 650 -29.43 -9.16 21.87
N THR A 651 -28.31 -9.59 21.28
CA THR A 651 -28.35 -10.41 20.06
C THR A 651 -28.29 -11.88 20.49
N VAL A 652 -29.33 -12.64 20.12
CA VAL A 652 -29.46 -14.07 20.43
C VAL A 652 -29.19 -14.88 19.16
N CYS A 653 -28.17 -15.72 19.22
CA CYS A 653 -27.82 -16.65 18.15
C CYS A 653 -28.08 -18.08 18.61
N LEU A 654 -29.07 -18.73 18.02
CA LEU A 654 -29.54 -20.06 18.43
C LEU A 654 -28.76 -21.17 17.73
N CYS A 655 -28.34 -22.17 18.45
CA CYS A 655 -27.66 -23.37 17.94
C CYS A 655 -28.60 -24.56 17.76
N GLY A 656 -29.63 -24.64 18.60
CA GLY A 656 -30.62 -25.73 18.60
C GLY A 656 -32.02 -25.15 18.75
N HIS A 657 -32.45 -24.38 17.76
CA HIS A 657 -33.67 -23.58 17.87
C HIS A 657 -34.96 -24.45 18.04
N ASP A 658 -34.98 -25.66 17.48
CA ASP A 658 -36.16 -26.55 17.58
C ASP A 658 -36.38 -27.05 19.02
N ASP A 659 -35.28 -27.23 19.79
CA ASP A 659 -35.27 -27.78 21.12
C ASP A 659 -35.30 -26.70 22.22
N LEU A 660 -35.16 -25.41 21.91
CA LEU A 660 -35.15 -24.35 22.92
C LEU A 660 -36.58 -23.76 23.12
N PRO A 661 -37.19 -23.94 24.31
CA PRO A 661 -38.43 -23.29 24.66
C PRO A 661 -38.26 -21.78 24.82
N TRP A 662 -39.32 -21.02 24.42
CA TRP A 662 -39.30 -19.56 24.53
C TRP A 662 -39.16 -19.08 25.98
N GLU A 663 -39.84 -19.77 26.92
CA GLU A 663 -39.82 -19.47 28.36
C GLU A 663 -38.42 -19.58 28.95
N VAL A 664 -37.63 -20.59 28.51
CA VAL A 664 -36.27 -20.77 28.93
C VAL A 664 -35.35 -19.66 28.39
N LEU A 665 -35.54 -19.30 27.14
CA LEU A 665 -34.85 -18.18 26.54
C LEU A 665 -35.17 -16.87 27.26
N CYS A 666 -36.42 -16.59 27.59
CA CYS A 666 -36.83 -15.43 28.38
C CYS A 666 -36.13 -15.43 29.76
N SER A 667 -36.11 -16.58 30.44
CA SER A 667 -35.40 -16.70 31.72
C SER A 667 -33.90 -16.42 31.61
N ALA A 668 -33.27 -16.86 30.52
CA ALA A 668 -31.87 -16.57 30.25
C ALA A 668 -31.64 -15.07 29.98
N ILE A 669 -32.55 -14.43 29.24
CA ILE A 669 -32.49 -13.00 28.95
C ILE A 669 -32.64 -12.18 30.24
N GLU A 670 -33.58 -12.52 31.11
CA GLU A 670 -33.78 -11.85 32.41
C GLU A 670 -32.53 -11.87 33.30
N ASN A 671 -31.71 -12.91 33.22
CA ASN A 671 -30.46 -12.99 33.98
C ASN A 671 -29.39 -11.96 33.49
N VAL A 672 -29.48 -11.46 32.27
CA VAL A 672 -28.51 -10.49 31.70
C VAL A 672 -29.09 -9.10 31.46
N ILE A 673 -30.42 -8.97 31.41
CA ILE A 673 -31.12 -7.73 31.05
C ILE A 673 -30.98 -6.64 32.13
N GLY A 674 -30.69 -7.02 33.38
CA GLY A 674 -30.51 -6.09 34.50
C GLY A 674 -29.46 -5.00 34.29
N THR A 675 -28.55 -5.21 33.35
CA THR A 675 -27.50 -4.26 33.00
C THR A 675 -28.03 -3.04 32.21
N TYR A 676 -29.23 -3.14 31.61
CA TYR A 676 -29.86 -2.02 30.87
C TYR A 676 -30.69 -1.16 31.81
N LYS A 677 -30.71 0.16 31.57
CA LYS A 677 -31.50 1.12 32.36
C LYS A 677 -32.94 1.26 31.87
N THR A 678 -33.24 0.87 30.64
CA THR A 678 -34.56 0.98 30.01
C THR A 678 -35.50 -0.15 30.48
N GLU A 679 -36.80 0.08 30.50
CA GLU A 679 -37.82 -0.95 30.79
C GLU A 679 -37.96 -1.99 29.68
N SER A 680 -37.65 -1.60 28.47
CA SER A 680 -37.67 -2.47 27.28
C SER A 680 -36.32 -2.49 26.64
N VAL A 681 -35.85 -3.67 26.21
CA VAL A 681 -34.56 -3.91 25.56
C VAL A 681 -34.81 -4.58 24.22
N PRO A 682 -34.19 -4.07 23.11
CA PRO A 682 -34.28 -4.70 21.82
C PRO A 682 -33.60 -6.08 21.81
N LEU A 683 -34.25 -7.08 21.26
CA LEU A 683 -33.69 -8.39 20.96
C LEU A 683 -33.52 -8.53 19.45
N MET A 684 -32.35 -9.01 19.03
CA MET A 684 -32.06 -9.44 17.65
C MET A 684 -31.86 -10.95 17.65
N ILE A 685 -32.73 -11.70 16.99
CA ILE A 685 -32.75 -13.18 17.09
C ILE A 685 -32.38 -13.79 15.73
N PHE A 686 -31.40 -14.67 15.74
CA PHE A 686 -30.94 -15.47 14.59
C PHE A 686 -31.00 -16.97 14.92
N PRO A 687 -31.52 -17.81 14.03
CA PRO A 687 -32.18 -17.49 12.77
C PRO A 687 -33.58 -16.88 13.00
N HIS A 688 -34.03 -16.08 12.04
CA HIS A 688 -35.34 -15.38 12.11
C HIS A 688 -36.53 -16.36 12.25
N THR A 689 -36.40 -17.58 11.73
CA THR A 689 -37.46 -18.61 11.75
C THR A 689 -37.84 -19.04 13.16
N TYR A 690 -36.98 -18.85 14.15
CA TYR A 690 -37.27 -19.28 15.53
C TYR A 690 -38.54 -18.64 16.12
N LEU A 691 -38.71 -17.33 15.92
CA LEU A 691 -39.94 -16.67 16.42
C LEU A 691 -41.19 -17.16 15.71
N GLU A 692 -41.10 -17.38 14.38
CA GLU A 692 -42.20 -17.93 13.58
C GLU A 692 -42.57 -19.32 14.08
N ASP A 693 -41.60 -20.21 14.33
CA ASP A 693 -41.82 -21.58 14.82
C ASP A 693 -42.44 -21.60 16.23
N LYS A 694 -42.21 -20.55 17.03
CA LYS A 694 -42.84 -20.37 18.35
C LYS A 694 -44.15 -19.59 18.32
N GLY A 695 -44.65 -19.19 17.13
CA GLY A 695 -45.89 -18.43 16.96
C GLY A 695 -45.79 -16.99 17.45
N ILE A 696 -44.57 -16.43 17.55
CA ILE A 696 -44.33 -15.07 18.02
C ILE A 696 -44.08 -14.18 16.80
N SER A 697 -44.85 -13.09 16.69
CA SER A 697 -44.66 -12.14 15.59
C SER A 697 -43.48 -11.20 15.89
N SER A 698 -42.54 -11.09 14.93
CA SER A 698 -41.50 -10.05 14.96
C SER A 698 -42.12 -8.66 14.71
N GLU A 699 -41.57 -7.62 15.34
CA GLU A 699 -41.92 -6.24 15.02
C GLU A 699 -41.32 -5.80 13.67
N LYS A 700 -40.13 -6.30 13.38
CA LYS A 700 -39.33 -5.97 12.21
C LYS A 700 -38.32 -7.07 11.95
N ASP A 701 -37.83 -7.14 10.71
CA ASP A 701 -36.67 -7.95 10.36
C ASP A 701 -35.54 -7.08 9.87
N TYR A 702 -34.31 -7.53 10.15
CA TYR A 702 -33.10 -6.87 9.71
C TYR A 702 -32.17 -7.86 9.01
N LEU A 703 -31.70 -7.47 7.82
CA LEU A 703 -30.59 -8.13 7.15
C LEU A 703 -29.30 -7.53 7.68
N LEU A 704 -28.45 -8.36 8.27
CA LEU A 704 -27.07 -8.01 8.57
C LEU A 704 -26.19 -8.35 7.38
N TRP A 705 -25.72 -7.34 6.70
CA TRP A 705 -24.70 -7.46 5.69
C TRP A 705 -23.31 -7.29 6.32
N LEU A 706 -22.42 -8.24 6.03
CA LEU A 706 -21.02 -8.22 6.46
C LEU A 706 -20.12 -8.40 5.25
N ALA A 707 -19.02 -7.68 5.21
CA ALA A 707 -18.01 -7.79 4.16
C ALA A 707 -16.59 -7.78 4.76
N ASP A 708 -15.77 -8.71 4.33
CA ASP A 708 -14.33 -8.72 4.59
C ASP A 708 -13.63 -7.75 3.64
N ILE A 709 -12.97 -6.76 4.21
CA ILE A 709 -12.38 -5.64 3.47
C ILE A 709 -11.16 -6.04 2.63
N GLN A 710 -10.54 -7.20 2.89
CA GLN A 710 -9.48 -7.71 1.99
C GLN A 710 -9.95 -7.82 0.53
N TYR A 711 -11.25 -8.06 0.29
CA TYR A 711 -11.88 -8.10 -1.03
C TYR A 711 -12.43 -6.73 -1.48
N GLY A 712 -12.11 -5.66 -0.75
CA GLY A 712 -12.58 -4.30 -1.00
C GLY A 712 -12.45 -3.81 -2.45
N PRO A 713 -11.34 -4.05 -3.17
CA PRO A 713 -11.22 -3.68 -4.58
C PRO A 713 -12.29 -4.30 -5.49
N GLU A 714 -12.70 -5.55 -5.22
CA GLU A 714 -13.73 -6.25 -6.00
C GLU A 714 -15.12 -5.69 -5.70
N TYR A 715 -15.41 -5.39 -4.43
CA TYR A 715 -16.66 -4.73 -4.02
C TYR A 715 -16.79 -3.34 -4.64
N LEU A 716 -15.71 -2.56 -4.64
CA LEU A 716 -15.69 -1.24 -5.24
C LEU A 716 -15.92 -1.28 -6.75
N GLU A 717 -15.35 -2.27 -7.44
CA GLU A 717 -15.58 -2.46 -8.87
C GLU A 717 -17.06 -2.85 -9.14
N TYR A 718 -17.60 -3.77 -8.35
CA TYR A 718 -19.01 -4.16 -8.42
C TYR A 718 -19.95 -2.98 -8.20
N MET A 719 -19.75 -2.24 -7.10
CA MET A 719 -20.58 -1.07 -6.76
C MET A 719 -20.54 0.01 -7.85
N ARG A 720 -19.36 0.30 -8.41
CA ARG A 720 -19.22 1.25 -9.52
C ARG A 720 -19.98 0.80 -10.76
N ASN A 721 -19.95 -0.48 -11.08
CA ASN A 721 -20.71 -1.03 -12.21
C ASN A 721 -22.21 -0.95 -11.98
N LYS A 722 -22.68 -1.30 -10.80
CA LYS A 722 -24.11 -1.13 -10.39
C LYS A 722 -24.55 0.33 -10.48
N MET A 723 -23.75 1.28 -10.01
CA MET A 723 -24.04 2.72 -10.13
C MET A 723 -24.14 3.18 -11.60
N LYS A 724 -23.22 2.71 -12.47
CA LYS A 724 -23.29 3.02 -13.91
C LYS A 724 -24.54 2.44 -14.56
N MET A 725 -24.93 1.23 -14.20
CA MET A 725 -26.15 0.60 -14.68
C MET A 725 -27.39 1.41 -14.27
N LYS A 726 -27.50 1.79 -13.00
CA LYS A 726 -28.61 2.60 -12.49
C LYS A 726 -28.68 3.96 -13.19
N LEU A 727 -27.56 4.62 -13.42
CA LEU A 727 -27.50 5.90 -14.13
C LEU A 727 -27.94 5.75 -15.60
N ARG A 728 -27.49 4.70 -16.29
CA ARG A 728 -27.92 4.41 -17.68
C ARG A 728 -29.40 4.12 -17.77
N PHE A 729 -29.96 3.43 -16.77
CA PHE A 729 -31.40 3.14 -16.72
C PHE A 729 -32.22 4.42 -16.52
N LEU A 730 -31.81 5.29 -15.61
CA LEU A 730 -32.42 6.61 -15.38
C LEU A 730 -32.36 7.48 -16.65
N LEU A 731 -31.21 7.53 -17.34
CA LEU A 731 -31.08 8.28 -18.60
C LEU A 731 -31.99 7.72 -19.69
N LYS A 732 -32.09 6.40 -19.85
CA LYS A 732 -33.02 5.78 -20.82
C LYS A 732 -34.47 6.11 -20.50
N PHE A 733 -34.84 6.14 -19.22
CA PHE A 733 -36.20 6.47 -18.79
C PHE A 733 -36.51 7.95 -19.08
N VAL A 734 -35.62 8.85 -18.79
CA VAL A 734 -35.76 10.29 -19.10
C VAL A 734 -35.87 10.52 -20.61
N VAL A 735 -34.98 9.92 -21.43
CA VAL A 735 -35.05 10.02 -22.89
C VAL A 735 -36.38 9.46 -23.43
N LYS A 736 -36.84 8.32 -22.89
CA LYS A 736 -38.11 7.71 -23.33
C LYS A 736 -39.35 8.55 -22.94
N THR A 737 -39.27 9.30 -21.84
CA THR A 737 -40.33 10.21 -21.38
C THR A 737 -40.33 11.53 -22.18
N TYR A 738 -39.12 12.01 -22.60
CA TYR A 738 -39.03 13.18 -23.46
C TYR A 738 -39.37 12.91 -24.93
N LEU A 739 -39.18 11.69 -25.42
CA LEU A 739 -39.56 11.27 -26.78
C LEU A 739 -41.05 10.90 -26.90
N LYS A 740 -41.79 10.80 -25.78
CA LYS A 740 -43.26 10.58 -25.76
C LYS A 740 -44.05 11.86 -25.52
N ARG A 741 -43.40 12.98 -25.31
CA ARG A 741 -44.00 14.33 -25.38
C ARG A 741 -43.60 15.01 -26.71
#